data_30f78bc9ab4c299fe679159fdb20ba75
#
_entry.id   30f78bc9ab4c299fe679159fdb20ba75
#
_cell.length_a   1.000
_cell.length_b   1.000
_cell.length_c   1.000
_cell.angle_alpha   90.00
_cell.angle_beta   90.00
_cell.angle_gamma   90.00
#
_symmetry.space_group_name_H-M   'P 1'
#
loop_
_entity.id
_entity.type
_entity.pdbx_description
1 polymer ?
#
loop_
_entity_poly.entity_id
_entity_poly.type
_entity_poly.pdbx_seq_one_letter_code
_entity_poly.pdbx_strand_id
1 'polypeptide(L)'
;MSLRGDAAPMRFPAGPVPLLGAACAAGLVLGALACVLLPVLVPRAVCISLALSALVGWAWPWRGRAVAAALFGLAWAGCHGHLALQQQLPPGAAAQDVRVRGRVVDLPLWREDHSRFLFDVEEANAWPALQGRRLQVSWHEPRHSRSPDRLRGTLRAGAHWELSLRVRPPRSRINPGGFDAERHALLQGLAGSASVREPGRARQLRGAHGLAAWRERCSAAIATQVDRPTARFVQALALGDTRGLSDADWEQLRALGLTHLIAISGFHVGLVAGCAALLCAGLWWLWPTLAHRWPRPQAAACAAAVAAAGYTLLAGSELPTVRTALMIAAVAVARASRRPLGTSQALALAAAVMLLPAPLSVLSAGFWLSFGGVLWLLWCLPQRPPAGIAGALRMALAGQGVASVALLPLAAVLFGGTSWLGPLINLPVIPWWSLLVVPLALLGTAMQALYEGAGAWPWRAAAWVFDLSWGLLQPLARHPQAMWWLPQAPGWALPAALAGVFWWLLPRGAGGGLAGALLCLPLLWPARPGPRPGEVELLVHDVGQGAAVLLHTATHALWYDAGPPPGSGRERVLLPAVRALGHAPPEQLLLSHDHLDHAGALPALRQALPGLQVLAPPGSQIPGMRPCVRGMRWQWDGVDFQVLHPPAGGRQGDNEASCVLRVAGAHGVVLLPGDIGRQAEQALLRSAAGALRADVVLVPHHGSGGSSTVAWVAAVAPRLAVVSAGHQNRFGHPKRDVVQRWQAAGAEVLATAESGAIRVWLGAQGLQVREQRIHAARWWDAAERARSAAILSPIEQAADGPEG
;
A
#
# COMPACT_ATOMS: atom_id res chain seq x y z
N MET A 1 39.33 -20.32 21.80
CA MET A 1 38.82 -19.81 23.10
C MET A 1 37.31 -20.11 23.13
N SER A 2 36.95 -21.18 23.86
CA SER A 2 35.63 -21.81 23.85
C SER A 2 34.61 -20.96 24.62
N LEU A 3 33.60 -20.52 23.94
CA LEU A 3 32.40 -19.98 24.55
C LEU A 3 31.38 -21.16 24.66
N ARG A 4 31.62 -22.04 25.59
CA ARG A 4 30.60 -22.93 26.11
C ARG A 4 29.73 -22.14 27.09
N GLY A 5 28.63 -21.58 26.57
CA GLY A 5 27.47 -21.25 27.39
C GLY A 5 26.53 -22.44 27.30
N ASP A 6 26.34 -23.14 28.41
CA ASP A 6 25.39 -24.24 28.55
C ASP A 6 24.01 -23.80 28.09
N ALA A 7 23.59 -24.29 26.94
CA ALA A 7 22.18 -24.22 26.51
C ALA A 7 21.42 -25.24 27.38
N ALA A 8 20.86 -24.79 28.48
CA ALA A 8 19.88 -25.57 29.22
C ALA A 8 18.77 -26.01 28.28
N PRO A 9 18.36 -27.28 28.24
CA PRO A 9 17.26 -27.73 27.40
C PRO A 9 16.00 -26.91 27.74
N MET A 10 15.30 -26.43 26.73
CA MET A 10 14.01 -25.77 26.92
C MET A 10 13.05 -26.72 27.61
N ARG A 11 13.03 -26.69 28.96
CA ARG A 11 12.00 -27.35 29.76
C ARG A 11 10.74 -26.52 29.60
N PHE A 12 9.74 -27.04 28.88
CA PHE A 12 8.39 -26.49 28.92
C PHE A 12 7.95 -26.46 30.39
N PRO A 13 7.56 -25.32 30.94
CA PRO A 13 7.14 -25.22 32.32
C PRO A 13 5.98 -26.21 32.57
N ALA A 14 6.10 -27.03 33.62
CA ALA A 14 5.08 -28.02 33.99
C ALA A 14 3.76 -27.40 34.50
N GLY A 15 3.70 -26.04 34.62
CA GLY A 15 2.55 -25.30 35.10
C GLY A 15 1.68 -24.72 33.98
N PRO A 16 0.54 -24.08 34.35
CA PRO A 16 -0.35 -23.41 33.38
C PRO A 16 0.38 -22.27 32.69
N VAL A 17 0.10 -22.09 31.38
CA VAL A 17 0.65 -20.99 30.58
C VAL A 17 0.17 -19.66 31.16
N PRO A 18 1.03 -18.63 31.35
CA PRO A 18 0.62 -17.32 31.84
C PRO A 18 -0.43 -16.67 30.91
N LEU A 19 -1.44 -16.03 31.48
CA LEU A 19 -2.58 -15.43 30.75
C LEU A 19 -2.12 -14.47 29.63
N LEU A 20 -1.16 -13.60 29.92
CA LEU A 20 -0.58 -12.63 28.99
C LEU A 20 0.88 -12.99 28.64
N GLY A 21 1.20 -14.27 28.58
CA GLY A 21 2.52 -14.77 28.24
C GLY A 21 2.79 -14.74 26.73
N ALA A 22 4.05 -14.93 26.35
CA ALA A 22 4.47 -14.92 24.95
C ALA A 22 3.71 -15.95 24.08
N ALA A 23 3.39 -17.13 24.63
CA ALA A 23 2.63 -18.14 23.92
C ALA A 23 1.17 -17.71 23.61
N CYS A 24 0.51 -17.04 24.56
CA CYS A 24 -0.84 -16.50 24.34
C CYS A 24 -0.82 -15.33 23.36
N ALA A 25 0.17 -14.43 23.46
CA ALA A 25 0.32 -13.34 22.48
C ALA A 25 0.59 -13.90 21.07
N ALA A 26 1.45 -14.90 20.92
CA ALA A 26 1.65 -15.59 19.65
C ALA A 26 0.36 -16.23 19.14
N GLY A 27 -0.41 -16.88 20.03
CA GLY A 27 -1.73 -17.41 19.72
C GLY A 27 -2.66 -16.35 19.16
N LEU A 28 -2.80 -15.19 19.84
CA LEU A 28 -3.62 -14.06 19.36
C LEU A 28 -3.21 -13.58 17.96
N VAL A 29 -1.90 -13.41 17.73
CA VAL A 29 -1.37 -12.99 16.42
C VAL A 29 -1.70 -14.02 15.34
N LEU A 30 -1.44 -15.31 15.61
CA LEU A 30 -1.71 -16.39 14.65
C LEU A 30 -3.21 -16.54 14.35
N GLY A 31 -4.06 -16.40 15.37
CA GLY A 31 -5.50 -16.44 15.19
C GLY A 31 -6.01 -15.26 14.35
N ALA A 32 -5.58 -14.04 14.65
CA ALA A 32 -5.91 -12.87 13.85
C ALA A 32 -5.38 -12.99 12.41
N LEU A 33 -4.16 -13.51 12.22
CA LEU A 33 -3.59 -13.79 10.89
C LEU A 33 -4.44 -14.83 10.14
N ALA A 34 -4.85 -15.92 10.80
CA ALA A 34 -5.69 -16.94 10.18
C ALA A 34 -7.02 -16.33 9.68
N CYS A 35 -7.66 -15.45 10.47
CA CYS A 35 -8.88 -14.75 10.05
C CYS A 35 -8.69 -13.93 8.77
N VAL A 36 -7.60 -13.16 8.66
CA VAL A 36 -7.36 -12.30 7.48
C VAL A 36 -6.89 -13.07 6.24
N LEU A 37 -6.43 -14.31 6.41
CA LEU A 37 -6.06 -15.19 5.30
C LEU A 37 -7.26 -15.97 4.73
N LEU A 38 -8.39 -16.01 5.44
CA LEU A 38 -9.60 -16.64 4.91
C LEU A 38 -10.13 -15.88 3.68
N PRO A 39 -10.64 -16.58 2.67
CA PRO A 39 -11.27 -15.93 1.51
C PRO A 39 -12.60 -15.27 1.88
N VAL A 40 -13.33 -15.83 2.83
CA VAL A 40 -14.66 -15.37 3.30
C VAL A 40 -14.63 -15.23 4.81
N LEU A 41 -15.33 -14.21 5.33
CA LEU A 41 -15.48 -14.02 6.78
C LEU A 41 -16.40 -15.10 7.36
N VAL A 42 -15.97 -15.65 8.50
CA VAL A 42 -16.81 -16.55 9.30
C VAL A 42 -18.08 -15.81 9.75
N PRO A 43 -19.25 -16.44 9.72
CA PRO A 43 -20.52 -15.80 10.12
C PRO A 43 -20.44 -15.16 11.51
N ARG A 44 -21.05 -13.97 11.67
CA ARG A 44 -20.95 -13.15 12.88
C ARG A 44 -21.34 -13.91 14.16
N ALA A 45 -22.44 -14.69 14.10
CA ALA A 45 -22.88 -15.48 15.24
C ALA A 45 -21.83 -16.52 15.69
N VAL A 46 -21.19 -17.20 14.71
CA VAL A 46 -20.10 -18.16 14.97
C VAL A 46 -18.89 -17.46 15.57
N CYS A 47 -18.51 -16.28 15.05
CA CYS A 47 -17.42 -15.49 15.63
C CYS A 47 -17.71 -15.11 17.08
N ILE A 48 -18.92 -14.66 17.41
CA ILE A 48 -19.28 -14.27 18.77
C ILE A 48 -19.24 -15.50 19.70
N SER A 49 -19.87 -16.60 19.31
CA SER A 49 -19.89 -17.83 20.11
C SER A 49 -18.49 -18.39 20.33
N LEU A 50 -17.66 -18.40 19.28
CA LEU A 50 -16.28 -18.86 19.37
C LEU A 50 -15.43 -17.93 20.24
N ALA A 51 -15.62 -16.60 20.14
CA ALA A 51 -14.89 -15.64 20.97
C ALA A 51 -15.22 -15.82 22.46
N LEU A 52 -16.49 -15.98 22.80
CA LEU A 52 -16.92 -16.21 24.19
C LEU A 52 -16.36 -17.52 24.74
N SER A 53 -16.49 -18.64 24.01
CA SER A 53 -15.98 -19.94 24.42
C SER A 53 -14.45 -19.93 24.54
N ALA A 54 -13.75 -19.33 23.58
CA ALA A 54 -12.31 -19.21 23.59
C ALA A 54 -11.81 -18.28 24.70
N LEU A 55 -12.54 -17.21 25.04
CA LEU A 55 -12.21 -16.33 26.17
C LEU A 55 -12.26 -17.08 27.50
N VAL A 56 -13.28 -17.91 27.72
CA VAL A 56 -13.39 -18.79 28.90
C VAL A 56 -12.21 -19.76 28.96
N GLY A 57 -11.91 -20.44 27.85
CA GLY A 57 -10.75 -21.32 27.74
C GLY A 57 -9.41 -20.62 27.95
N TRP A 58 -9.29 -19.36 27.49
CA TRP A 58 -8.08 -18.54 27.71
C TRP A 58 -7.93 -18.12 29.18
N ALA A 59 -9.04 -17.73 29.83
CA ALA A 59 -9.03 -17.36 31.24
C ALA A 59 -8.70 -18.55 32.16
N TRP A 60 -9.13 -19.77 31.80
CA TRP A 60 -8.91 -20.96 32.61
C TRP A 60 -7.43 -21.36 32.70
N PRO A 61 -6.88 -21.70 33.90
CA PRO A 61 -5.45 -21.99 34.09
C PRO A 61 -5.06 -23.38 33.62
N TRP A 62 -4.85 -23.58 32.32
CA TRP A 62 -4.47 -24.84 31.71
C TRP A 62 -3.37 -24.73 30.65
N ARG A 63 -2.88 -25.87 30.16
CA ARG A 63 -1.80 -25.90 29.15
C ARG A 63 -2.25 -25.40 27.76
N GLY A 64 -3.54 -25.52 27.43
CA GLY A 64 -4.13 -25.12 26.16
C GLY A 64 -4.44 -23.63 26.00
N ARG A 65 -4.09 -22.77 26.96
CA ARG A 65 -4.35 -21.30 26.89
C ARG A 65 -3.89 -20.65 25.59
N ALA A 66 -2.76 -21.07 25.03
CA ALA A 66 -2.26 -20.51 23.78
C ALA A 66 -3.18 -20.83 22.59
N VAL A 67 -3.75 -22.06 22.57
CA VAL A 67 -4.73 -22.46 21.55
C VAL A 67 -6.04 -21.68 21.72
N ALA A 68 -6.51 -21.55 22.96
CA ALA A 68 -7.70 -20.74 23.26
C ALA A 68 -7.47 -19.27 22.87
N ALA A 69 -6.29 -18.69 23.13
CA ALA A 69 -5.93 -17.35 22.67
C ALA A 69 -5.91 -17.24 21.14
N ALA A 70 -5.48 -18.29 20.41
CA ALA A 70 -5.51 -18.30 18.94
C ALA A 70 -6.95 -18.35 18.40
N LEU A 71 -7.82 -19.20 18.97
CA LEU A 71 -9.24 -19.26 18.62
C LEU A 71 -9.94 -17.93 18.95
N PHE A 72 -9.61 -17.32 20.08
CA PHE A 72 -10.10 -15.99 20.43
C PHE A 72 -9.62 -14.94 19.41
N GLY A 73 -8.33 -14.95 19.06
CA GLY A 73 -7.76 -14.01 18.07
C GLY A 73 -8.44 -14.12 16.71
N LEU A 74 -8.71 -15.34 16.23
CA LEU A 74 -9.44 -15.58 14.98
C LEU A 74 -10.87 -15.03 15.05
N ALA A 75 -11.60 -15.38 16.07
CA ALA A 75 -12.98 -14.98 16.25
C ALA A 75 -13.12 -13.46 16.48
N TRP A 76 -12.22 -12.89 17.29
CA TRP A 76 -12.20 -11.46 17.60
C TRP A 76 -11.86 -10.62 16.39
N ALA A 77 -10.89 -11.06 15.58
CA ALA A 77 -10.58 -10.41 14.29
C ALA A 77 -11.79 -10.51 13.33
N GLY A 78 -12.51 -11.63 13.33
CA GLY A 78 -13.75 -11.78 12.56
C GLY A 78 -14.84 -10.81 13.02
N CYS A 79 -15.09 -10.67 14.32
CA CYS A 79 -16.03 -9.69 14.86
C CYS A 79 -15.66 -8.26 14.45
N HIS A 80 -14.38 -7.88 14.59
CA HIS A 80 -13.89 -6.58 14.15
C HIS A 80 -13.95 -6.40 12.62
N GLY A 81 -13.74 -7.45 11.85
CA GLY A 81 -13.95 -7.45 10.40
C GLY A 81 -15.39 -7.08 10.04
N HIS A 82 -16.37 -7.73 10.66
CA HIS A 82 -17.80 -7.39 10.47
C HIS A 82 -18.11 -5.95 10.86
N LEU A 83 -17.62 -5.49 12.02
CA LEU A 83 -17.81 -4.10 12.45
C LEU A 83 -17.19 -3.09 11.48
N ALA A 84 -15.95 -3.34 11.03
CA ALA A 84 -15.27 -2.47 10.08
C ALA A 84 -16.00 -2.42 8.72
N LEU A 85 -16.51 -3.55 8.23
CA LEU A 85 -17.30 -3.60 7.00
C LEU A 85 -18.65 -2.89 7.13
N GLN A 86 -19.31 -2.96 8.31
CA GLN A 86 -20.55 -2.22 8.58
C GLN A 86 -20.33 -0.70 8.61
N GLN A 87 -19.13 -0.24 8.96
CA GLN A 87 -18.77 1.18 8.90
C GLN A 87 -18.54 1.67 7.47
N GLN A 88 -18.30 0.79 6.51
CA GLN A 88 -18.13 1.14 5.10
C GLN A 88 -19.48 1.24 4.39
N LEU A 89 -19.52 2.07 3.35
CA LEU A 89 -20.68 2.12 2.46
C LEU A 89 -20.83 0.78 1.71
N PRO A 90 -22.08 0.35 1.43
CA PRO A 90 -22.31 -0.86 0.65
C PRO A 90 -21.64 -0.78 -0.72
N PRO A 91 -21.03 -1.87 -1.24
CA PRO A 91 -20.29 -1.85 -2.50
C PRO A 91 -21.13 -1.46 -3.72
N GLY A 92 -22.43 -1.79 -3.70
CA GLY A 92 -23.39 -1.44 -4.75
C GLY A 92 -23.97 -0.04 -4.64
N ALA A 93 -23.63 0.74 -3.61
CA ALA A 93 -24.19 2.09 -3.46
C ALA A 93 -23.77 2.97 -4.65
N ALA A 94 -24.75 3.61 -5.25
CA ALA A 94 -24.50 4.60 -6.29
C ALA A 94 -23.78 5.83 -5.70
N ALA A 95 -22.97 6.49 -6.53
CA ALA A 95 -22.37 7.75 -6.13
C ALA A 95 -23.46 8.80 -5.87
N GLN A 96 -23.47 9.39 -4.67
CA GLN A 96 -24.47 10.38 -4.27
C GLN A 96 -23.82 11.72 -3.94
N ASP A 97 -24.49 12.80 -4.31
CA ASP A 97 -24.11 14.15 -3.94
C ASP A 97 -24.82 14.50 -2.62
N VAL A 98 -24.05 14.81 -1.58
CA VAL A 98 -24.56 15.08 -0.24
C VAL A 98 -23.86 16.28 0.38
N ARG A 99 -24.60 17.11 1.10
CA ARG A 99 -24.07 18.20 1.92
C ARG A 99 -23.81 17.69 3.33
N VAL A 100 -22.58 17.86 3.79
CA VAL A 100 -22.12 17.36 5.07
C VAL A 100 -21.37 18.44 5.85
N ARG A 101 -21.46 18.38 7.18
CA ARG A 101 -20.61 19.14 8.10
C ARG A 101 -19.71 18.20 8.85
N GLY A 102 -18.50 18.64 9.11
CA GLY A 102 -17.52 17.83 9.84
C GLY A 102 -16.15 18.49 9.95
N ARG A 103 -15.20 17.69 10.40
CA ARG A 103 -13.86 18.14 10.75
C ARG A 103 -12.79 17.49 9.89
N VAL A 104 -11.79 18.27 9.49
CA VAL A 104 -10.55 17.78 8.90
C VAL A 104 -9.70 17.16 10.01
N VAL A 105 -9.43 15.85 9.93
CA VAL A 105 -8.85 15.09 11.05
C VAL A 105 -7.34 15.15 11.07
N ASP A 106 -6.69 15.03 9.92
CA ASP A 106 -5.24 14.96 9.79
C ASP A 106 -4.73 16.06 8.85
N LEU A 107 -3.43 16.10 8.68
CA LEU A 107 -2.75 17.08 7.83
C LEU A 107 -3.20 16.94 6.37
N PRO A 108 -3.82 17.97 5.74
CA PRO A 108 -4.22 17.91 4.34
C PRO A 108 -3.01 17.82 3.42
N LEU A 109 -3.02 16.84 2.49
CA LEU A 109 -2.03 16.75 1.43
C LEU A 109 -2.37 17.76 0.33
N TRP A 110 -1.43 18.63 0.02
CA TRP A 110 -1.54 19.64 -1.02
C TRP A 110 -0.78 19.23 -2.27
N ARG A 111 -1.44 19.32 -3.43
CA ARG A 111 -0.83 19.20 -4.76
C ARG A 111 -1.33 20.37 -5.62
N GLU A 112 -0.68 20.61 -6.74
CA GLU A 112 -1.07 21.69 -7.65
C GLU A 112 -2.52 21.53 -8.13
N ASP A 113 -2.88 20.33 -8.53
CA ASP A 113 -4.15 19.96 -9.13
C ASP A 113 -5.25 19.57 -8.14
N HIS A 114 -4.88 19.14 -6.90
CA HIS A 114 -5.85 18.73 -5.89
C HIS A 114 -5.29 18.78 -4.46
N SER A 115 -6.21 18.78 -3.49
CA SER A 115 -5.92 18.51 -2.07
C SER A 115 -6.64 17.26 -1.63
N ARG A 116 -5.97 16.44 -0.80
CA ARG A 116 -6.54 15.21 -0.23
C ARG A 116 -6.46 15.26 1.29
N PHE A 117 -7.55 14.92 1.98
CA PHE A 117 -7.63 14.97 3.44
C PHE A 117 -8.63 13.95 4.00
N LEU A 118 -8.47 13.63 5.26
CA LEU A 118 -9.43 12.82 6.02
C LEU A 118 -10.48 13.74 6.67
N PHE A 119 -11.75 13.35 6.58
CA PHE A 119 -12.86 14.15 7.02
C PHE A 119 -13.81 13.31 7.86
N ASP A 120 -13.96 13.67 9.15
CA ASP A 120 -14.95 13.04 10.04
C ASP A 120 -16.27 13.79 9.89
N VAL A 121 -17.28 13.08 9.42
CA VAL A 121 -18.63 13.62 9.19
C VAL A 121 -19.37 13.70 10.53
N GLU A 122 -19.72 14.91 10.95
CA GLU A 122 -20.49 15.16 12.18
C GLU A 122 -22.00 15.23 11.89
N GLU A 123 -22.38 15.86 10.77
CA GLU A 123 -23.77 16.00 10.34
C GLU A 123 -23.92 15.67 8.85
N ALA A 124 -24.91 14.87 8.51
CA ALA A 124 -25.25 14.48 7.14
C ALA A 124 -26.78 14.28 7.01
N ASN A 125 -27.56 15.38 6.98
CA ASN A 125 -29.02 15.33 7.02
C ASN A 125 -29.65 14.53 5.86
N ALA A 126 -29.10 14.67 4.64
CA ALA A 126 -29.58 13.95 3.46
C ALA A 126 -29.16 12.45 3.43
N TRP A 127 -28.16 12.07 4.21
CA TRP A 127 -27.68 10.69 4.28
C TRP A 127 -27.20 10.36 5.70
N PRO A 128 -28.13 10.08 6.64
CA PRO A 128 -27.81 9.86 8.07
C PRO A 128 -26.78 8.75 8.31
N ALA A 129 -26.73 7.75 7.41
CA ALA A 129 -25.75 6.67 7.47
C ALA A 129 -24.28 7.13 7.38
N LEU A 130 -24.01 8.35 6.95
CA LEU A 130 -22.66 8.92 6.92
C LEU A 130 -22.27 9.59 8.24
N GLN A 131 -23.22 9.89 9.12
CA GLN A 131 -22.95 10.56 10.39
C GLN A 131 -22.02 9.70 11.27
N GLY A 132 -21.00 10.31 11.85
CA GLY A 132 -19.97 9.65 12.65
C GLY A 132 -18.96 8.83 11.83
N ARG A 133 -19.01 8.88 10.50
CA ARG A 133 -18.10 8.11 9.63
C ARG A 133 -16.98 8.98 9.08
N ARG A 134 -15.88 8.32 8.75
CA ARG A 134 -14.69 8.95 8.15
C ARG A 134 -14.66 8.76 6.66
N LEU A 135 -14.40 9.83 5.92
CA LEU A 135 -14.26 9.84 4.47
C LEU A 135 -12.85 10.30 4.07
N GLN A 136 -12.33 9.74 2.97
CA GLN A 136 -11.20 10.29 2.27
C GLN A 136 -11.69 11.27 1.21
N VAL A 137 -11.47 12.56 1.42
CA VAL A 137 -11.97 13.61 0.54
C VAL A 137 -10.87 14.11 -0.37
N SER A 138 -11.17 14.27 -1.66
CA SER A 138 -10.34 14.95 -2.65
C SER A 138 -11.01 16.24 -3.13
N TRP A 139 -10.30 17.34 -3.08
CA TRP A 139 -10.74 18.64 -3.57
C TRP A 139 -9.88 19.02 -4.77
N HIS A 140 -10.45 18.89 -5.97
CA HIS A 140 -9.75 19.16 -7.23
C HIS A 140 -9.86 20.61 -7.64
N GLU A 141 -8.79 21.14 -8.25
CA GLU A 141 -8.81 22.44 -8.90
C GLU A 141 -9.71 22.38 -10.16
N PRO A 142 -10.55 23.38 -10.42
CA PRO A 142 -11.32 23.44 -11.66
C PRO A 142 -10.38 23.53 -12.88
N ARG A 143 -10.51 22.59 -13.82
CA ARG A 143 -9.61 22.46 -14.99
C ARG A 143 -9.46 23.70 -15.87
N HIS A 144 -10.38 24.66 -15.77
CA HIS A 144 -10.42 25.88 -16.58
C HIS A 144 -10.30 27.15 -15.73
N SER A 145 -10.01 27.04 -14.44
CA SER A 145 -9.78 28.21 -13.58
C SER A 145 -8.38 28.79 -13.84
N ARG A 146 -8.33 30.06 -14.23
CA ARG A 146 -7.08 30.83 -14.34
C ARG A 146 -6.54 31.26 -12.98
N SER A 147 -7.30 31.09 -11.90
CA SER A 147 -6.92 31.46 -10.55
C SER A 147 -7.10 30.26 -9.61
N PRO A 148 -6.11 29.99 -8.72
CA PRO A 148 -6.25 28.93 -7.73
C PRO A 148 -7.50 29.16 -6.88
N ASP A 149 -8.16 28.04 -6.49
CA ASP A 149 -9.30 28.10 -5.58
C ASP A 149 -8.85 28.60 -4.21
N ARG A 150 -9.21 29.86 -3.88
CA ARG A 150 -8.83 30.52 -2.63
C ARG A 150 -9.33 29.76 -1.40
N LEU A 151 -10.51 29.13 -1.47
CA LEU A 151 -11.08 28.37 -0.36
C LEU A 151 -10.30 27.08 -0.12
N ARG A 152 -9.88 26.38 -1.19
CA ARG A 152 -8.97 25.24 -1.08
C ARG A 152 -7.70 25.64 -0.33
N GLY A 153 -7.14 26.81 -0.60
CA GLY A 153 -5.96 27.37 0.06
C GLY A 153 -6.11 27.61 1.57
N THR A 154 -7.33 27.68 2.11
CA THR A 154 -7.59 27.86 3.56
C THR A 154 -7.85 26.57 4.32
N LEU A 155 -7.83 25.42 3.64
CA LEU A 155 -7.99 24.11 4.28
C LEU A 155 -6.86 23.87 5.29
N ARG A 156 -7.20 23.54 6.54
CA ARG A 156 -6.25 23.29 7.62
C ARG A 156 -6.71 22.10 8.47
N ALA A 157 -5.75 21.39 9.05
CA ALA A 157 -6.01 20.33 10.00
C ALA A 157 -6.79 20.86 11.22
N GLY A 158 -7.80 20.12 11.66
CA GLY A 158 -8.64 20.50 12.80
C GLY A 158 -9.71 21.56 12.50
N ALA A 159 -9.79 22.07 11.26
CA ALA A 159 -10.84 23.01 10.87
C ALA A 159 -12.16 22.30 10.60
N HIS A 160 -13.29 22.96 10.91
CA HIS A 160 -14.62 22.47 10.61
C HIS A 160 -15.17 23.11 9.33
N TRP A 161 -15.73 22.28 8.49
CA TRP A 161 -16.20 22.67 7.18
C TRP A 161 -17.61 22.13 6.90
N GLU A 162 -18.34 22.88 6.10
CA GLU A 162 -19.52 22.43 5.39
C GLU A 162 -19.18 22.26 3.92
N LEU A 163 -19.33 21.03 3.40
CA LEU A 163 -18.91 20.65 2.06
C LEU A 163 -20.02 19.93 1.31
N SER A 164 -20.15 20.20 0.02
CA SER A 164 -20.93 19.38 -0.92
C SER A 164 -20.04 18.31 -1.50
N LEU A 165 -20.27 17.06 -1.14
CA LEU A 165 -19.43 15.91 -1.48
C LEU A 165 -20.15 14.93 -2.38
N ARG A 166 -19.48 14.45 -3.41
CA ARG A 166 -19.88 13.25 -4.13
C ARG A 166 -19.20 12.04 -3.49
N VAL A 167 -19.98 11.24 -2.79
CA VAL A 167 -19.48 10.12 -1.98
C VAL A 167 -19.65 8.82 -2.73
N ARG A 168 -18.64 7.94 -2.63
CA ARG A 168 -18.57 6.60 -3.24
C ARG A 168 -18.07 5.58 -2.24
N PRO A 169 -18.53 4.31 -2.31
CA PRO A 169 -17.94 3.24 -1.52
C PRO A 169 -16.47 3.02 -1.86
N PRO A 170 -15.70 2.41 -0.94
CA PRO A 170 -14.32 2.04 -1.24
C PRO A 170 -14.27 1.04 -2.39
N ARG A 171 -13.48 1.31 -3.42
CA ARG A 171 -13.20 0.40 -4.51
C ARG A 171 -11.77 0.55 -4.98
N SER A 172 -11.05 -0.55 -5.06
CA SER A 172 -9.65 -0.61 -5.49
C SER A 172 -9.55 -0.96 -6.97
N ARG A 173 -8.53 -0.43 -7.64
CA ARG A 173 -8.03 -0.95 -8.91
C ARG A 173 -7.10 -2.10 -8.59
N ILE A 174 -7.52 -3.32 -8.91
CA ILE A 174 -6.78 -4.52 -8.53
C ILE A 174 -5.89 -4.99 -9.68
N ASN A 175 -4.57 -4.85 -9.47
CA ASN A 175 -3.53 -5.26 -10.40
C ASN A 175 -2.46 -6.09 -9.69
N PRO A 176 -1.70 -6.96 -10.39
CA PRO A 176 -0.52 -7.61 -9.83
C PRO A 176 0.45 -6.56 -9.26
N GLY A 177 0.95 -6.76 -8.04
CA GLY A 177 1.85 -5.80 -7.37
C GLY A 177 1.24 -4.43 -7.06
N GLY A 178 -0.05 -4.22 -7.35
CA GLY A 178 -0.76 -2.96 -7.13
C GLY A 178 -1.10 -2.70 -5.67
N PHE A 179 -1.46 -1.44 -5.39
CA PHE A 179 -1.90 -1.01 -4.06
C PHE A 179 -3.37 -1.41 -3.83
N ASP A 180 -3.63 -2.10 -2.71
CA ASP A 180 -4.98 -2.47 -2.29
C ASP A 180 -5.62 -1.32 -1.48
N ALA A 181 -6.41 -0.49 -2.17
CA ALA A 181 -7.09 0.65 -1.56
C ALA A 181 -8.26 0.21 -0.65
N GLU A 182 -8.88 -0.94 -0.90
CA GLU A 182 -9.97 -1.48 -0.06
C GLU A 182 -9.42 -1.95 1.29
N ARG A 183 -8.28 -2.67 1.30
CA ARG A 183 -7.54 -3.01 2.53
C ARG A 183 -7.10 -1.76 3.29
N HIS A 184 -6.61 -0.75 2.58
CA HIS A 184 -6.21 0.52 3.20
C HIS A 184 -7.42 1.23 3.84
N ALA A 185 -8.55 1.29 3.13
CA ALA A 185 -9.78 1.88 3.66
C ALA A 185 -10.28 1.14 4.90
N LEU A 186 -10.20 -0.20 4.91
CA LEU A 186 -10.55 -1.03 6.06
C LEU A 186 -9.68 -0.68 7.28
N LEU A 187 -8.34 -0.60 7.09
CA LEU A 187 -7.40 -0.30 8.17
C LEU A 187 -7.53 1.11 8.72
N GLN A 188 -7.89 2.07 7.85
CA GLN A 188 -8.08 3.48 8.26
C GLN A 188 -9.51 3.79 8.75
N GLY A 189 -10.41 2.80 8.77
CA GLY A 189 -11.81 3.00 9.14
C GLY A 189 -12.55 3.94 8.19
N LEU A 190 -12.20 3.94 6.89
CA LEU A 190 -12.82 4.80 5.89
C LEU A 190 -14.14 4.20 5.42
N ALA A 191 -15.23 4.97 5.53
CA ALA A 191 -16.53 4.58 5.01
C ALA A 191 -16.59 4.65 3.48
N GLY A 192 -15.82 5.54 2.87
CA GLY A 192 -15.76 5.73 1.45
C GLY A 192 -14.77 6.81 1.03
N SER A 193 -14.73 7.04 -0.28
CA SER A 193 -14.04 8.17 -0.89
C SER A 193 -15.03 9.23 -1.33
N ALA A 194 -14.62 10.51 -1.28
CA ALA A 194 -15.47 11.61 -1.70
C ALA A 194 -14.71 12.64 -2.53
N SER A 195 -15.41 13.37 -3.38
CA SER A 195 -14.89 14.52 -4.10
C SER A 195 -15.74 15.76 -3.84
N VAL A 196 -15.12 16.91 -3.60
CA VAL A 196 -15.82 18.19 -3.47
C VAL A 196 -16.44 18.54 -4.82
N ARG A 197 -17.76 18.86 -4.82
CA ARG A 197 -18.52 19.13 -6.05
C ARG A 197 -18.67 20.59 -6.34
N GLU A 198 -19.10 21.38 -5.40
CA GLU A 198 -19.38 22.78 -5.55
C GLU A 198 -18.40 23.61 -4.69
N PRO A 199 -17.14 23.79 -5.15
CA PRO A 199 -16.14 24.49 -4.35
C PRO A 199 -16.58 25.86 -3.84
N GLY A 200 -17.31 26.62 -4.67
CA GLY A 200 -17.81 27.93 -4.32
C GLY A 200 -18.89 27.96 -3.21
N ARG A 201 -19.46 26.81 -2.87
CA ARG A 201 -20.39 26.64 -1.75
C ARG A 201 -19.75 26.04 -0.50
N ALA A 202 -18.47 25.71 -0.55
CA ALA A 202 -17.74 25.26 0.61
C ALA A 202 -17.65 26.39 1.64
N ARG A 203 -17.93 26.09 2.91
CA ARG A 203 -17.94 27.07 4.00
C ARG A 203 -17.14 26.58 5.17
N GLN A 204 -16.14 27.36 5.59
CA GLN A 204 -15.45 27.09 6.84
C GLN A 204 -16.33 27.54 8.00
N LEU A 205 -16.67 26.63 8.91
CA LEU A 205 -17.54 26.88 10.08
C LEU A 205 -16.73 27.29 11.29
N ARG A 206 -15.58 26.64 11.51
CA ARG A 206 -14.65 26.97 12.61
C ARG A 206 -13.21 26.87 12.12
N GLY A 207 -12.34 27.73 12.68
CA GLY A 207 -10.92 27.72 12.40
C GLY A 207 -10.23 26.46 12.89
N ALA A 208 -9.00 26.24 12.44
CA ALA A 208 -8.16 25.12 12.83
C ALA A 208 -7.81 25.17 14.33
N HIS A 209 -8.02 24.07 15.06
CA HIS A 209 -7.72 23.95 16.47
C HIS A 209 -7.28 22.52 16.84
N GLY A 210 -6.71 22.38 18.04
CA GLY A 210 -6.23 21.11 18.57
C GLY A 210 -4.82 20.74 18.12
N LEU A 211 -4.41 19.50 18.43
CA LEU A 211 -3.04 19.00 18.22
C LEU A 211 -2.65 18.94 16.74
N ALA A 212 -3.57 18.51 15.86
CA ALA A 212 -3.31 18.45 14.42
C ALA A 212 -3.05 19.84 13.82
N ALA A 213 -3.81 20.87 14.25
CA ALA A 213 -3.59 22.24 13.84
C ALA A 213 -2.25 22.80 14.36
N TRP A 214 -1.87 22.47 15.59
CA TRP A 214 -0.56 22.85 16.14
C TRP A 214 0.58 22.18 15.37
N ARG A 215 0.45 20.88 15.09
CA ARG A 215 1.41 20.11 14.28
C ARG A 215 1.58 20.72 12.88
N GLU A 216 0.48 21.14 12.23
CA GLU A 216 0.51 21.81 10.92
C GLU A 216 1.22 23.16 11.00
N ARG A 217 0.95 23.99 12.04
CA ARG A 217 1.66 25.28 12.24
C ARG A 217 3.16 25.07 12.45
N CYS A 218 3.56 24.09 13.27
CA CYS A 218 4.97 23.77 13.46
C CYS A 218 5.64 23.30 12.15
N SER A 219 4.94 22.48 11.37
CA SER A 219 5.44 22.05 10.05
C SER A 219 5.62 23.23 9.09
N ALA A 220 4.67 24.14 9.05
CA ALA A 220 4.78 25.37 8.25
C ALA A 220 5.93 26.26 8.75
N ALA A 221 6.13 26.37 10.07
CA ALA A 221 7.25 27.13 10.65
C ALA A 221 8.60 26.52 10.24
N ILE A 222 8.75 25.18 10.23
CA ILE A 222 9.96 24.51 9.71
C ILE A 222 10.19 24.91 8.25
N ALA A 223 9.14 24.84 7.39
CA ALA A 223 9.26 25.15 5.98
C ALA A 223 9.68 26.60 5.71
N THR A 224 9.23 27.54 6.54
CA THR A 224 9.56 28.98 6.38
C THR A 224 10.89 29.37 7.03
N GLN A 225 11.28 28.73 8.11
CA GLN A 225 12.49 29.10 8.88
C GLN A 225 13.74 28.35 8.43
N VAL A 226 13.58 27.20 7.78
CA VAL A 226 14.68 26.42 7.17
C VAL A 226 14.74 26.70 5.68
N ASP A 227 15.61 27.61 5.28
CA ASP A 227 15.82 27.99 3.88
C ASP A 227 16.69 26.93 3.15
N ARG A 228 16.16 25.71 3.03
CA ARG A 228 16.80 24.56 2.37
C ARG A 228 15.76 23.58 1.83
N PRO A 229 16.01 22.96 0.66
CA PRO A 229 15.12 21.94 0.12
C PRO A 229 14.90 20.75 1.06
N THR A 230 15.84 20.49 1.97
CA THR A 230 15.79 19.41 2.96
C THR A 230 14.91 19.70 4.17
N ALA A 231 14.32 20.89 4.29
CA ALA A 231 13.32 21.20 5.32
C ALA A 231 12.22 20.14 5.43
N ARG A 232 11.79 19.55 4.27
CA ARG A 232 10.80 18.47 4.22
C ARG A 232 11.22 17.21 4.98
N PHE A 233 12.52 16.90 5.05
CA PHE A 233 13.01 15.78 5.85
C PHE A 233 13.02 16.11 7.34
N VAL A 234 13.32 17.37 7.70
CA VAL A 234 13.21 17.83 9.10
C VAL A 234 11.74 17.78 9.54
N GLN A 235 10.78 18.19 8.71
CA GLN A 235 9.35 18.06 8.99
C GLN A 235 8.95 16.60 9.24
N ALA A 236 9.44 15.68 8.41
CA ALA A 236 9.17 14.26 8.56
C ALA A 236 9.74 13.68 9.85
N LEU A 237 11.01 13.99 10.17
CA LEU A 237 11.70 13.48 11.36
C LEU A 237 11.21 14.08 12.67
N ALA A 238 10.82 15.37 12.68
CA ALA A 238 10.34 16.07 13.88
C ALA A 238 8.87 15.74 14.21
N LEU A 239 8.00 15.74 13.18
CA LEU A 239 6.55 15.76 13.31
C LEU A 239 5.84 14.59 12.62
N GLY A 240 6.56 13.74 11.88
CA GLY A 240 5.95 12.73 11.02
C GLY A 240 5.21 13.32 9.81
N ASP A 241 5.50 14.57 9.46
CA ASP A 241 4.87 15.20 8.30
C ASP A 241 5.66 14.88 7.02
N THR A 242 5.19 13.87 6.30
CA THR A 242 5.82 13.40 5.07
C THR A 242 5.22 14.01 3.79
N ARG A 243 4.29 14.96 3.91
CA ARG A 243 3.57 15.57 2.77
C ARG A 243 4.49 16.31 1.80
N GLY A 244 5.58 16.89 2.31
CA GLY A 244 6.59 17.58 1.50
C GLY A 244 7.51 16.66 0.71
N LEU A 245 7.51 15.35 0.99
CA LEU A 245 8.35 14.38 0.28
C LEU A 245 7.75 14.06 -1.08
N SER A 246 8.57 14.18 -2.12
CA SER A 246 8.21 13.79 -3.49
C SER A 246 8.28 12.26 -3.68
N ASP A 247 7.69 11.77 -4.76
CA ASP A 247 7.82 10.37 -5.15
C ASP A 247 9.30 10.00 -5.41
N ALA A 248 10.09 10.93 -5.94
CA ALA A 248 11.52 10.74 -6.13
C ALA A 248 12.27 10.60 -4.79
N ASP A 249 11.89 11.39 -3.76
CA ASP A 249 12.46 11.25 -2.43
C ASP A 249 12.17 9.85 -1.85
N TRP A 250 10.93 9.38 -2.01
CA TRP A 250 10.55 8.04 -1.55
C TRP A 250 11.26 6.93 -2.30
N GLU A 251 11.49 7.08 -3.60
CA GLU A 251 12.26 6.12 -4.40
C GLU A 251 13.72 6.09 -3.95
N GLN A 252 14.35 7.25 -3.74
CA GLN A 252 15.72 7.35 -3.23
C GLN A 252 15.86 6.75 -1.83
N LEU A 253 14.97 7.09 -0.90
CA LEU A 253 14.95 6.52 0.44
C LEU A 253 14.79 5.00 0.43
N ARG A 254 13.98 4.48 -0.48
CA ARG A 254 13.76 3.06 -0.66
C ARG A 254 15.00 2.37 -1.23
N ALA A 255 15.63 2.98 -2.23
CA ALA A 255 16.88 2.52 -2.83
C ALA A 255 18.04 2.45 -1.82
N LEU A 256 18.06 3.34 -0.84
CA LEU A 256 19.04 3.36 0.25
C LEU A 256 18.63 2.52 1.47
N GLY A 257 17.41 1.96 1.50
CA GLY A 257 16.90 1.21 2.65
C GLY A 257 16.54 2.08 3.86
N LEU A 258 16.37 3.41 3.67
CA LEU A 258 16.20 4.40 4.75
C LEU A 258 14.73 4.79 5.02
N THR A 259 13.76 4.21 4.32
CA THR A 259 12.33 4.54 4.49
C THR A 259 11.85 4.39 5.93
N HIS A 260 12.38 3.42 6.65
CA HIS A 260 12.01 3.15 8.05
C HIS A 260 12.54 4.20 9.04
N LEU A 261 13.51 5.02 8.67
CA LEU A 261 14.04 6.13 9.49
C LEU A 261 13.22 7.41 9.32
N ILE A 262 12.72 7.66 8.10
CA ILE A 262 11.90 8.84 7.80
C ILE A 262 10.49 8.70 8.40
N ALA A 263 9.91 7.49 8.36
CA ALA A 263 8.75 7.19 9.19
C ALA A 263 9.17 7.20 10.66
N ILE A 264 8.46 7.97 11.51
CA ILE A 264 8.82 8.05 12.93
C ILE A 264 8.89 6.64 13.52
N SER A 265 10.08 6.27 13.97
CA SER A 265 10.38 4.92 14.46
C SER A 265 10.21 4.81 15.98
N GLY A 266 10.16 3.57 16.47
CA GLY A 266 10.20 3.31 17.90
C GLY A 266 11.44 3.85 18.60
N PHE A 267 12.56 4.03 17.88
CA PHE A 267 13.77 4.65 18.42
C PHE A 267 13.53 6.12 18.83
N HIS A 268 12.79 6.89 18.01
CA HIS A 268 12.45 8.29 18.33
C HIS A 268 11.62 8.38 19.61
N VAL A 269 10.63 7.49 19.77
CA VAL A 269 9.84 7.39 21.02
C VAL A 269 10.73 7.03 22.21
N GLY A 270 11.64 6.06 22.01
CA GLY A 270 12.61 5.65 23.03
C GLY A 270 13.56 6.77 23.44
N LEU A 271 14.01 7.59 22.47
CA LEU A 271 14.87 8.74 22.71
C LEU A 271 14.15 9.79 23.59
N VAL A 272 12.93 10.18 23.20
CA VAL A 272 12.12 11.16 23.98
C VAL A 272 11.82 10.63 25.37
N ALA A 273 11.45 9.36 25.48
CA ALA A 273 11.22 8.70 26.77
C ALA A 273 12.48 8.65 27.64
N GLY A 274 13.64 8.34 27.03
CA GLY A 274 14.93 8.32 27.69
C GLY A 274 15.35 9.70 28.21
N CYS A 275 15.20 10.74 27.39
CA CYS A 275 15.45 12.12 27.81
C CYS A 275 14.55 12.53 28.98
N ALA A 276 13.26 12.23 28.95
CA ALA A 276 12.33 12.52 30.04
C ALA A 276 12.70 11.75 31.30
N ALA A 277 13.11 10.49 31.19
CA ALA A 277 13.58 9.69 32.32
C ALA A 277 14.86 10.29 32.95
N LEU A 278 15.82 10.70 32.10
CA LEU A 278 17.07 11.32 32.57
C LEU A 278 16.81 12.67 33.25
N LEU A 279 15.96 13.52 32.66
CA LEU A 279 15.57 14.81 33.27
C LEU A 279 14.89 14.62 34.64
N CYS A 280 13.92 13.67 34.70
CA CYS A 280 13.27 13.29 35.94
C CYS A 280 14.29 12.77 36.96
N ALA A 281 15.17 11.86 36.54
CA ALA A 281 16.19 11.31 37.40
C ALA A 281 17.20 12.38 37.91
N GLY A 282 17.54 13.37 37.06
CA GLY A 282 18.36 14.55 37.44
C GLY A 282 17.64 15.43 38.47
N LEU A 283 16.36 15.66 38.29
CA LEU A 283 15.55 16.42 39.25
C LEU A 283 15.51 15.73 40.63
N TRP A 284 15.34 14.40 40.66
CA TRP A 284 15.40 13.57 41.88
C TRP A 284 16.81 13.56 42.52
N TRP A 285 17.85 13.79 41.72
CA TRP A 285 19.21 13.91 42.22
C TRP A 285 19.42 15.31 42.87
N LEU A 286 18.87 16.36 42.27
CA LEU A 286 18.94 17.74 42.80
C LEU A 286 18.07 17.92 44.04
N TRP A 287 16.93 17.24 44.14
CA TRP A 287 16.02 17.28 45.29
C TRP A 287 15.77 15.89 45.86
N PRO A 288 16.70 15.35 46.69
CA PRO A 288 16.59 14.01 47.26
C PRO A 288 15.33 13.75 48.07
N THR A 289 14.74 14.80 48.68
CA THR A 289 13.49 14.73 49.44
C THR A 289 12.30 14.19 48.64
N LEU A 290 12.33 14.35 47.31
CA LEU A 290 11.30 13.76 46.42
C LEU A 290 11.30 12.22 46.50
N ALA A 291 12.46 11.61 46.77
CA ALA A 291 12.58 10.16 46.85
C ALA A 291 11.81 9.56 48.04
N HIS A 292 11.55 10.34 49.10
CA HIS A 292 10.73 9.92 50.24
C HIS A 292 9.25 9.75 49.85
N ARG A 293 8.75 10.54 48.90
CA ARG A 293 7.36 10.42 48.39
C ARG A 293 7.23 9.44 47.26
N TRP A 294 8.22 9.40 46.37
CA TRP A 294 8.18 8.56 45.18
C TRP A 294 9.59 8.10 44.76
N PRO A 295 9.88 6.77 44.74
CA PRO A 295 11.21 6.28 44.41
C PRO A 295 11.65 6.72 43.00
N ARG A 296 12.89 7.22 42.87
CA ARG A 296 13.48 7.71 41.62
C ARG A 296 13.29 6.79 40.42
N PRO A 297 13.51 5.44 40.47
CA PRO A 297 13.33 4.56 39.33
C PRO A 297 11.87 4.49 38.85
N GLN A 298 10.90 4.61 39.77
CA GLN A 298 9.47 4.59 39.42
C GLN A 298 9.06 5.93 38.79
N ALA A 299 9.46 7.06 39.36
CA ALA A 299 9.20 8.40 38.81
C ALA A 299 9.78 8.55 37.40
N ALA A 300 11.06 8.16 37.22
CA ALA A 300 11.70 8.19 35.91
C ALA A 300 10.99 7.29 34.85
N ALA A 301 10.52 6.09 35.25
CA ALA A 301 9.77 5.21 34.37
C ALA A 301 8.41 5.78 34.01
N CYS A 302 7.70 6.42 34.95
CA CYS A 302 6.43 7.10 34.66
C CYS A 302 6.63 8.32 33.75
N ALA A 303 7.66 9.13 34.00
CA ALA A 303 8.02 10.26 33.12
C ALA A 303 8.32 9.77 31.68
N ALA A 304 9.06 8.67 31.54
CA ALA A 304 9.31 8.04 30.26
C ALA A 304 8.01 7.61 29.56
N ALA A 305 7.08 6.97 30.28
CA ALA A 305 5.81 6.51 29.71
C ALA A 305 4.90 7.66 29.28
N VAL A 306 4.81 8.73 30.07
CA VAL A 306 4.04 9.93 29.75
C VAL A 306 4.63 10.63 28.51
N ALA A 307 5.95 10.80 28.47
CA ALA A 307 6.64 11.41 27.34
C ALA A 307 6.52 10.57 26.06
N ALA A 308 6.62 9.25 26.17
CA ALA A 308 6.39 8.31 25.04
C ALA A 308 4.97 8.43 24.50
N ALA A 309 3.96 8.45 25.36
CA ALA A 309 2.56 8.62 24.98
C ALA A 309 2.31 9.98 24.31
N GLY A 310 2.79 11.07 24.92
CA GLY A 310 2.66 12.43 24.37
C GLY A 310 3.31 12.56 23.00
N TYR A 311 4.53 12.05 22.82
CA TYR A 311 5.21 12.08 21.53
C TYR A 311 4.52 11.19 20.49
N THR A 312 4.02 10.03 20.88
CA THR A 312 3.26 9.15 19.98
C THR A 312 2.02 9.85 19.42
N LEU A 313 1.28 10.57 20.27
CA LEU A 313 0.12 11.38 19.85
C LEU A 313 0.55 12.51 18.91
N LEU A 314 1.64 13.21 19.23
CA LEU A 314 2.21 14.26 18.40
C LEU A 314 2.65 13.76 17.03
N ALA A 315 3.21 12.55 16.98
CA ALA A 315 3.71 11.89 15.77
C ALA A 315 2.63 11.29 14.86
N GLY A 316 1.35 11.39 15.24
CA GLY A 316 0.22 10.84 14.45
C GLY A 316 -0.13 9.39 14.79
N SER A 317 0.37 8.83 15.90
CA SER A 317 0.00 7.50 16.42
C SER A 317 0.25 6.33 15.45
N GLU A 318 1.35 6.40 14.71
CA GLU A 318 1.78 5.31 13.81
C GLU A 318 2.05 4.01 14.59
N LEU A 319 1.80 2.85 13.98
CA LEU A 319 1.95 1.52 14.62
C LEU A 319 3.30 1.30 15.34
N PRO A 320 4.47 1.65 14.77
CA PRO A 320 5.76 1.49 15.45
C PRO A 320 5.89 2.35 16.71
N THR A 321 5.33 3.56 16.69
CA THR A 321 5.38 4.47 17.84
C THR A 321 4.46 4.00 18.96
N VAL A 322 3.24 3.58 18.62
CA VAL A 322 2.25 3.02 19.57
C VAL A 322 2.81 1.78 20.27
N ARG A 323 3.39 0.83 19.51
CA ARG A 323 4.03 -0.35 20.10
C ARG A 323 5.09 0.02 21.12
N THR A 324 6.00 0.93 20.77
CA THR A 324 7.10 1.33 21.65
C THR A 324 6.60 2.05 22.89
N ALA A 325 5.60 2.91 22.76
CA ALA A 325 4.95 3.55 23.90
C ALA A 325 4.28 2.52 24.83
N LEU A 326 3.61 1.52 24.28
CA LEU A 326 3.01 0.42 25.06
C LEU A 326 4.05 -0.43 25.79
N MET A 327 5.19 -0.73 25.14
CA MET A 327 6.29 -1.44 25.79
C MET A 327 6.88 -0.61 26.95
N ILE A 328 7.10 0.68 26.75
CA ILE A 328 7.60 1.59 27.79
C ILE A 328 6.58 1.68 28.93
N ALA A 329 5.30 1.80 28.63
CA ALA A 329 4.22 1.82 29.62
C ALA A 329 4.18 0.50 30.42
N ALA A 330 4.32 -0.66 29.77
CA ALA A 330 4.37 -1.96 30.44
C ALA A 330 5.56 -2.05 31.41
N VAL A 331 6.73 -1.57 31.00
CA VAL A 331 7.92 -1.49 31.89
C VAL A 331 7.67 -0.52 33.06
N ALA A 332 7.04 0.62 32.80
CA ALA A 332 6.70 1.58 33.86
C ALA A 332 5.73 1.00 34.89
N VAL A 333 4.67 0.31 34.44
CA VAL A 333 3.72 -0.38 35.30
C VAL A 333 4.40 -1.49 36.10
N ALA A 334 5.28 -2.28 35.47
CA ALA A 334 6.02 -3.33 36.17
C ALA A 334 6.93 -2.77 37.28
N ARG A 335 7.65 -1.67 36.99
CA ARG A 335 8.48 -0.97 37.99
C ARG A 335 7.64 -0.36 39.09
N ALA A 336 6.50 0.25 38.77
CA ALA A 336 5.58 0.80 39.77
C ALA A 336 5.01 -0.30 40.67
N SER A 337 4.68 -1.47 40.11
CA SER A 337 4.17 -2.65 40.82
C SER A 337 5.28 -3.50 41.45
N ARG A 338 6.56 -3.11 41.34
CA ARG A 338 7.72 -3.86 41.84
C ARG A 338 7.80 -5.30 41.30
N ARG A 339 7.28 -5.55 40.09
CA ARG A 339 7.28 -6.86 39.44
C ARG A 339 8.37 -6.89 38.37
N PRO A 340 9.19 -7.96 38.32
CA PRO A 340 10.15 -8.11 37.21
C PRO A 340 9.39 -8.35 35.91
N LEU A 341 9.76 -7.63 34.85
CA LEU A 341 9.21 -7.79 33.50
C LEU A 341 10.37 -7.97 32.52
N GLY A 342 10.45 -9.14 31.89
CA GLY A 342 11.41 -9.39 30.82
C GLY A 342 11.02 -8.69 29.52
N THR A 343 11.98 -8.45 28.64
CA THR A 343 11.74 -7.75 27.36
C THR A 343 10.79 -8.50 26.45
N SER A 344 10.90 -9.83 26.41
CA SER A 344 9.96 -10.70 25.64
C SER A 344 8.54 -10.62 26.18
N GLN A 345 8.36 -10.53 27.48
CA GLN A 345 7.06 -10.37 28.12
C GLN A 345 6.49 -8.96 27.85
N ALA A 346 7.32 -7.92 27.83
CA ALA A 346 6.89 -6.56 27.47
C ALA A 346 6.42 -6.51 26.02
N LEU A 347 7.13 -7.19 25.09
CA LEU A 347 6.74 -7.31 23.69
C LEU A 347 5.41 -8.07 23.55
N ALA A 348 5.23 -9.18 24.25
CA ALA A 348 4.01 -9.98 24.26
C ALA A 348 2.81 -9.17 24.77
N LEU A 349 2.99 -8.45 25.87
CA LEU A 349 1.97 -7.57 26.44
C LEU A 349 1.60 -6.43 25.46
N ALA A 350 2.60 -5.80 24.83
CA ALA A 350 2.35 -4.76 23.83
C ALA A 350 1.56 -5.31 22.62
N ALA A 351 1.88 -6.53 22.15
CA ALA A 351 1.14 -7.18 21.08
C ALA A 351 -0.32 -7.47 21.47
N ALA A 352 -0.54 -8.02 22.67
CA ALA A 352 -1.88 -8.32 23.19
C ALA A 352 -2.71 -7.01 23.34
N VAL A 353 -2.16 -5.98 24.01
CA VAL A 353 -2.85 -4.70 24.22
C VAL A 353 -3.16 -3.99 22.89
N MET A 354 -2.33 -4.16 21.87
CA MET A 354 -2.54 -3.58 20.55
C MET A 354 -3.61 -4.34 19.75
N LEU A 355 -3.59 -5.69 19.81
CA LEU A 355 -4.51 -6.52 19.04
C LEU A 355 -5.93 -6.58 19.63
N LEU A 356 -6.09 -6.35 20.93
CA LEU A 356 -7.42 -6.33 21.54
C LEU A 356 -8.33 -5.22 20.96
N PRO A 357 -7.93 -3.95 20.86
CA PRO A 357 -8.74 -2.91 20.21
C PRO A 357 -8.66 -2.92 18.68
N ALA A 358 -7.56 -3.44 18.10
CA ALA A 358 -7.30 -3.36 16.65
C ALA A 358 -6.70 -4.66 16.09
N PRO A 359 -7.44 -5.79 16.13
CA PRO A 359 -6.91 -7.08 15.67
C PRO A 359 -6.57 -7.12 14.19
N LEU A 360 -7.18 -6.26 13.36
CA LEU A 360 -6.90 -6.13 11.94
C LEU A 360 -5.55 -5.46 11.64
N SER A 361 -4.83 -4.92 12.65
CA SER A 361 -3.47 -4.37 12.45
C SER A 361 -2.47 -5.41 11.91
N VAL A 362 -2.75 -6.71 12.01
CA VAL A 362 -2.00 -7.79 11.33
C VAL A 362 -2.00 -7.66 9.79
N LEU A 363 -2.91 -6.89 9.20
CA LEU A 363 -2.89 -6.56 7.76
C LEU A 363 -1.83 -5.51 7.40
N SER A 364 -1.27 -4.81 8.38
CA SER A 364 -0.28 -3.75 8.17
C SER A 364 1.14 -4.33 8.08
N ALA A 365 1.90 -3.91 7.05
CA ALA A 365 3.33 -4.20 6.95
C ALA A 365 4.11 -3.71 8.19
N GLY A 366 3.72 -2.55 8.74
CA GLY A 366 4.33 -1.98 9.93
C GLY A 366 4.22 -2.87 11.16
N PHE A 367 3.14 -3.64 11.32
CA PHE A 367 3.01 -4.63 12.40
C PHE A 367 4.11 -5.70 12.31
N TRP A 368 4.23 -6.37 11.18
CA TRP A 368 5.18 -7.47 10.98
C TRP A 368 6.63 -7.05 11.07
N LEU A 369 6.99 -5.97 10.39
CA LEU A 369 8.37 -5.46 10.43
C LEU A 369 8.75 -4.97 11.83
N SER A 370 7.81 -4.39 12.55
CA SER A 370 8.03 -3.82 13.87
C SER A 370 8.16 -4.91 14.95
N PHE A 371 7.17 -5.81 15.06
CA PHE A 371 7.21 -6.89 16.05
C PHE A 371 8.20 -7.98 15.66
N GLY A 372 8.24 -8.37 14.38
CA GLY A 372 9.17 -9.35 13.85
C GLY A 372 10.62 -8.92 14.01
N GLY A 373 10.94 -7.65 13.68
CA GLY A 373 12.29 -7.13 13.84
C GLY A 373 12.79 -7.17 15.28
N VAL A 374 11.97 -6.73 16.24
CA VAL A 374 12.33 -6.78 17.65
C VAL A 374 12.44 -8.21 18.15
N LEU A 375 11.52 -9.10 17.74
CA LEU A 375 11.58 -10.53 18.13
C LEU A 375 12.88 -11.18 17.66
N TRP A 376 13.29 -10.96 16.41
CA TRP A 376 14.55 -11.50 15.88
C TRP A 376 15.78 -10.94 16.60
N LEU A 377 15.81 -9.64 16.88
CA LEU A 377 16.91 -9.04 17.63
C LEU A 377 17.00 -9.61 19.04
N LEU A 378 15.86 -9.80 19.75
CA LEU A 378 15.83 -10.42 21.07
C LEU A 378 16.25 -11.88 21.07
N TRP A 379 15.95 -12.59 19.97
CA TRP A 379 16.32 -14.00 19.81
C TRP A 379 17.81 -14.18 19.52
N CYS A 380 18.39 -13.35 18.63
CA CYS A 380 19.72 -13.56 18.10
C CYS A 380 20.82 -12.82 18.88
N LEU A 381 20.50 -11.69 19.54
CA LEU A 381 21.49 -10.86 20.19
C LEU A 381 21.65 -11.22 21.68
N PRO A 382 22.88 -11.21 22.20
CA PRO A 382 23.12 -11.46 23.61
C PRO A 382 22.46 -10.38 24.49
N GLN A 383 21.87 -10.81 25.60
CA GLN A 383 21.18 -9.92 26.56
C GLN A 383 22.15 -8.95 27.27
N ARG A 384 23.43 -9.33 27.39
CA ARG A 384 24.49 -8.47 27.95
C ARG A 384 25.47 -8.11 26.86
N PRO A 385 25.52 -6.82 26.45
CA PRO A 385 26.45 -6.39 25.41
C PRO A 385 27.89 -6.55 25.91
N PRO A 386 28.82 -6.95 25.03
CA PRO A 386 30.24 -6.93 25.35
C PRO A 386 30.71 -5.52 25.70
N ALA A 387 31.63 -5.41 26.65
CA ALA A 387 32.14 -4.11 27.10
C ALA A 387 33.07 -3.45 26.05
N GLY A 388 33.13 -2.11 26.05
CA GLY A 388 34.01 -1.30 25.22
C GLY A 388 33.48 -1.05 23.80
N ILE A 389 34.21 -0.15 23.09
CA ILE A 389 33.84 0.31 21.72
C ILE A 389 33.80 -0.87 20.73
N ALA A 390 34.76 -1.79 20.79
CA ALA A 390 34.80 -2.97 19.92
C ALA A 390 33.58 -3.91 20.18
N GLY A 391 33.11 -3.98 21.44
CA GLY A 391 31.91 -4.70 21.81
C GLY A 391 30.64 -4.04 21.23
N ALA A 392 30.54 -2.73 21.34
CA ALA A 392 29.43 -1.95 20.80
C ALA A 392 29.39 -2.08 19.25
N LEU A 393 30.54 -1.98 18.57
CA LEU A 393 30.62 -2.11 17.12
C LEU A 393 30.21 -3.54 16.67
N ARG A 394 30.71 -4.57 17.35
CA ARG A 394 30.29 -5.97 17.06
C ARG A 394 28.79 -6.17 17.25
N MET A 395 28.22 -5.55 18.28
CA MET A 395 26.78 -5.62 18.53
C MET A 395 25.98 -4.90 17.44
N ALA A 396 26.42 -3.72 17.00
CA ALA A 396 25.80 -2.98 15.90
C ALA A 396 25.85 -3.77 14.59
N LEU A 397 27.03 -4.33 14.24
CA LEU A 397 27.19 -5.16 13.05
C LEU A 397 26.32 -6.43 13.10
N ALA A 398 26.28 -7.11 14.25
CA ALA A 398 25.45 -8.28 14.44
C ALA A 398 23.95 -7.93 14.34
N GLY A 399 23.54 -6.84 14.99
CA GLY A 399 22.15 -6.36 14.93
C GLY A 399 21.73 -6.00 13.51
N GLN A 400 22.60 -5.31 12.75
CA GLN A 400 22.34 -4.98 11.35
C GLN A 400 22.27 -6.27 10.49
N GLY A 401 23.19 -7.21 10.68
CA GLY A 401 23.18 -8.50 9.97
C GLY A 401 21.90 -9.29 10.24
N VAL A 402 21.52 -9.41 11.52
CA VAL A 402 20.27 -10.09 11.92
C VAL A 402 19.06 -9.38 11.29
N ALA A 403 18.94 -8.07 11.41
CA ALA A 403 17.82 -7.31 10.86
C ALA A 403 17.72 -7.48 9.34
N SER A 404 18.85 -7.42 8.62
CA SER A 404 18.89 -7.55 7.16
C SER A 404 18.46 -8.94 6.71
N VAL A 405 18.96 -10.01 7.33
CA VAL A 405 18.63 -11.40 6.96
C VAL A 405 17.21 -11.76 7.42
N ALA A 406 16.86 -11.42 8.65
CA ALA A 406 15.59 -11.82 9.25
C ALA A 406 14.37 -11.12 8.65
N LEU A 407 14.52 -9.85 8.22
CA LEU A 407 13.42 -9.09 7.63
C LEU A 407 13.36 -9.20 6.11
N LEU A 408 14.38 -9.77 5.45
CA LEU A 408 14.41 -9.93 3.99
C LEU A 408 13.17 -10.65 3.43
N PRO A 409 12.72 -11.82 3.96
CA PRO A 409 11.52 -12.47 3.45
C PRO A 409 10.26 -11.61 3.54
N LEU A 410 10.10 -10.90 4.65
CA LEU A 410 8.96 -10.00 4.85
C LEU A 410 9.04 -8.78 3.93
N ALA A 411 10.22 -8.17 3.78
CA ALA A 411 10.42 -7.03 2.90
C ALA A 411 10.16 -7.41 1.44
N ALA A 412 10.63 -8.58 0.99
CA ALA A 412 10.39 -9.09 -0.35
C ALA A 412 8.88 -9.22 -0.66
N VAL A 413 8.09 -9.80 0.25
CA VAL A 413 6.65 -10.00 0.04
C VAL A 413 5.86 -8.70 0.20
N LEU A 414 6.19 -7.87 1.19
CA LEU A 414 5.42 -6.68 1.53
C LEU A 414 5.67 -5.50 0.58
N PHE A 415 6.88 -5.41 -0.01
CA PHE A 415 7.28 -4.28 -0.85
C PHE A 415 7.69 -4.66 -2.27
N GLY A 416 7.71 -5.95 -2.60
CA GLY A 416 8.12 -6.44 -3.92
C GLY A 416 9.59 -6.18 -4.25
N GLY A 417 10.45 -5.96 -3.25
CA GLY A 417 11.87 -5.72 -3.46
C GLY A 417 12.62 -5.31 -2.20
N THR A 418 13.93 -5.24 -2.31
CA THR A 418 14.83 -4.86 -1.22
C THR A 418 16.00 -4.03 -1.74
N SER A 419 16.62 -3.25 -0.84
CA SER A 419 17.84 -2.47 -1.14
C SER A 419 19.10 -3.31 -0.92
N TRP A 420 19.98 -3.33 -1.92
CA TRP A 420 21.32 -3.89 -1.77
C TRP A 420 22.23 -3.04 -0.88
N LEU A 421 22.05 -1.73 -0.98
CA LEU A 421 22.87 -0.75 -0.27
C LEU A 421 22.43 -0.59 1.19
N GLY A 422 21.16 -0.91 1.48
CA GLY A 422 20.56 -0.70 2.79
C GLY A 422 21.39 -1.22 3.96
N PRO A 423 21.86 -2.48 3.97
CA PRO A 423 22.67 -3.01 5.07
C PRO A 423 23.94 -2.21 5.37
N LEU A 424 24.62 -1.72 4.34
CA LEU A 424 25.85 -0.94 4.47
C LEU A 424 25.57 0.50 4.91
N ILE A 425 24.56 1.13 4.29
CA ILE A 425 24.21 2.53 4.53
C ILE A 425 23.59 2.71 5.92
N ASN A 426 22.80 1.76 6.39
CA ASN A 426 22.18 1.83 7.70
C ASN A 426 23.19 1.90 8.86
N LEU A 427 24.36 1.28 8.74
CA LEU A 427 25.39 1.30 9.78
C LEU A 427 25.85 2.70 10.18
N PRO A 428 26.27 3.59 9.26
CA PRO A 428 26.64 4.96 9.60
C PRO A 428 25.41 5.88 9.70
N VAL A 429 24.37 5.69 8.89
CA VAL A 429 23.26 6.66 8.78
C VAL A 429 22.29 6.55 9.96
N ILE A 430 22.02 5.35 10.47
CA ILE A 430 21.14 5.20 11.64
C ILE A 430 21.70 5.98 12.85
N PRO A 431 22.95 5.78 13.30
CA PRO A 431 23.48 6.61 14.40
C PRO A 431 23.58 8.08 14.04
N TRP A 432 23.98 8.44 12.81
CA TRP A 432 24.09 9.83 12.39
C TRP A 432 22.74 10.57 12.47
N TRP A 433 21.69 10.04 11.86
CA TRP A 433 20.38 10.70 11.91
C TRP A 433 19.74 10.63 13.28
N SER A 434 19.86 9.49 13.95
CA SER A 434 19.20 9.27 15.23
C SER A 434 19.83 10.04 16.40
N LEU A 435 21.14 10.28 16.37
CA LEU A 435 21.85 10.96 17.48
C LEU A 435 22.13 12.44 17.22
N LEU A 436 22.08 12.89 15.96
CA LEU A 436 22.34 14.29 15.62
C LEU A 436 21.09 14.96 15.02
N VAL A 437 20.59 14.45 13.89
CA VAL A 437 19.50 15.11 13.16
C VAL A 437 18.20 15.11 13.97
N VAL A 438 17.78 13.96 14.48
CA VAL A 438 16.51 13.80 15.21
C VAL A 438 16.50 14.60 16.52
N PRO A 439 17.54 14.55 17.40
CA PRO A 439 17.55 15.37 18.59
C PRO A 439 17.46 16.87 18.31
N LEU A 440 18.18 17.36 17.28
CA LEU A 440 18.10 18.78 16.88
C LEU A 440 16.71 19.12 16.35
N ALA A 441 16.09 18.25 15.53
CA ALA A 441 14.75 18.46 15.00
C ALA A 441 13.69 18.50 16.13
N LEU A 442 13.80 17.60 17.11
CA LEU A 442 12.91 17.54 18.28
C LEU A 442 13.14 18.71 19.24
N LEU A 443 14.41 19.11 19.45
CA LEU A 443 14.76 20.28 20.26
C LEU A 443 14.13 21.55 19.67
N GLY A 444 14.25 21.74 18.34
CA GLY A 444 13.61 22.86 17.66
C GLY A 444 12.09 22.87 17.85
N THR A 445 11.46 21.68 17.77
CA THR A 445 10.01 21.53 17.98
C THR A 445 9.61 21.84 19.43
N ALA A 446 10.39 21.40 20.42
CA ALA A 446 10.15 21.71 21.81
C ALA A 446 10.33 23.20 22.11
N MET A 447 11.38 23.85 21.58
CA MET A 447 11.61 25.27 21.71
C MET A 447 10.50 26.11 21.05
N GLN A 448 10.03 25.69 19.88
CA GLN A 448 8.90 26.31 19.19
C GLN A 448 7.59 26.20 19.98
N ALA A 449 7.40 25.12 20.74
CA ALA A 449 6.23 24.96 21.61
C ALA A 449 6.28 25.90 22.84
N LEU A 450 7.48 26.28 23.28
CA LEU A 450 7.68 27.21 24.39
C LEU A 450 7.61 28.66 23.96
N TYR A 451 8.24 29.00 22.84
CA TYR A 451 8.29 30.35 22.29
C TYR A 451 8.33 30.31 20.77
N GLU A 452 7.44 31.07 20.14
CA GLU A 452 7.33 31.13 18.69
C GLU A 452 8.60 31.71 18.05
N GLY A 453 9.14 31.01 17.07
CA GLY A 453 10.41 31.35 16.40
C GLY A 453 11.66 30.77 17.05
N ALA A 454 11.61 30.29 18.29
CA ALA A 454 12.79 29.73 18.97
C ALA A 454 13.31 28.42 18.35
N GLY A 455 12.49 27.72 17.60
CA GLY A 455 12.86 26.48 16.88
C GLY A 455 13.80 26.69 15.71
N ALA A 456 13.99 27.91 15.22
CA ALA A 456 14.67 28.18 13.95
C ALA A 456 16.11 27.64 13.89
N TRP A 457 16.94 27.94 14.90
CA TRP A 457 18.35 27.52 14.84
C TRP A 457 18.55 26.01 14.96
N PRO A 458 17.86 25.26 15.86
CA PRO A 458 18.03 23.82 15.90
C PRO A 458 17.53 23.14 14.63
N TRP A 459 16.44 23.63 14.02
CA TRP A 459 15.93 23.09 12.75
C TRP A 459 16.90 23.34 11.58
N ARG A 460 17.52 24.54 11.51
CA ARG A 460 18.57 24.83 10.51
C ARG A 460 19.79 23.94 10.72
N ALA A 461 20.21 23.74 11.97
CA ALA A 461 21.30 22.84 12.30
C ALA A 461 20.95 21.38 11.91
N ALA A 462 19.75 20.91 12.19
CA ALA A 462 19.26 19.59 11.78
C ALA A 462 19.30 19.41 10.26
N ALA A 463 18.83 20.41 9.51
CA ALA A 463 18.85 20.39 8.04
C ALA A 463 20.28 20.37 7.49
N TRP A 464 21.19 21.18 8.07
CA TRP A 464 22.61 21.20 7.67
C TRP A 464 23.29 19.85 7.91
N VAL A 465 23.09 19.25 9.10
CA VAL A 465 23.64 17.92 9.43
C VAL A 465 23.05 16.83 8.52
N PHE A 466 21.76 16.94 8.16
CA PHE A 466 21.12 16.05 7.19
C PHE A 466 21.75 16.19 5.80
N ASP A 467 21.94 17.43 5.30
CA ASP A 467 22.51 17.72 4.00
C ASP A 467 23.90 17.13 3.83
N LEU A 468 24.74 17.13 4.86
CA LEU A 468 26.08 16.53 4.81
C LEU A 468 26.02 15.04 4.43
N SER A 469 25.09 14.29 4.99
CA SER A 469 24.90 12.88 4.66
C SER A 469 24.14 12.69 3.34
N TRP A 470 23.11 13.49 3.08
CA TRP A 470 22.24 13.35 1.92
C TRP A 470 22.97 13.62 0.62
N GLY A 471 23.88 14.60 0.59
CA GLY A 471 24.75 14.90 -0.56
C GLY A 471 25.60 13.71 -0.99
N LEU A 472 26.05 12.89 -0.03
CA LEU A 472 26.83 11.67 -0.31
C LEU A 472 25.94 10.49 -0.73
N LEU A 473 24.71 10.41 -0.18
CA LEU A 473 23.81 9.28 -0.39
C LEU A 473 23.01 9.39 -1.69
N GLN A 474 22.65 10.59 -2.11
CA GLN A 474 21.79 10.83 -3.25
C GLN A 474 22.34 10.25 -4.58
N PRO A 475 23.64 10.36 -4.91
CA PRO A 475 24.22 9.72 -6.10
C PRO A 475 24.08 8.20 -6.08
N LEU A 476 24.26 7.57 -4.91
CA LEU A 476 24.13 6.12 -4.74
C LEU A 476 22.67 5.67 -4.94
N ALA A 477 21.71 6.47 -4.46
CA ALA A 477 20.29 6.19 -4.63
C ALA A 477 19.81 6.21 -6.08
N ARG A 478 20.46 7.00 -6.93
CA ARG A 478 20.11 7.12 -8.36
C ARG A 478 20.66 5.97 -9.21
N HIS A 479 21.51 5.12 -8.64
CA HIS A 479 22.05 4.00 -9.39
C HIS A 479 20.95 2.98 -9.71
N PRO A 480 20.79 2.53 -10.97
CA PRO A 480 19.68 1.66 -11.38
C PRO A 480 19.61 0.35 -10.61
N GLN A 481 20.75 -0.16 -10.15
CA GLN A 481 20.86 -1.42 -9.40
C GLN A 481 20.71 -1.24 -7.88
N ALA A 482 20.45 -0.03 -7.37
CA ALA A 482 20.30 0.20 -5.93
C ALA A 482 19.12 -0.56 -5.31
N MET A 483 18.10 -0.85 -6.12
CA MET A 483 16.94 -1.67 -5.75
C MET A 483 16.96 -3.03 -6.46
N TRP A 484 16.78 -4.08 -5.70
CA TRP A 484 16.51 -5.41 -6.20
C TRP A 484 15.00 -5.68 -6.15
N TRP A 485 14.36 -5.60 -7.32
CA TRP A 485 12.94 -5.90 -7.47
C TRP A 485 12.74 -7.41 -7.59
N LEU A 486 11.80 -7.93 -6.83
CA LEU A 486 11.52 -9.35 -6.75
C LEU A 486 10.10 -9.62 -7.28
N PRO A 487 9.94 -10.61 -8.19
CA PRO A 487 8.62 -11.03 -8.62
C PRO A 487 7.78 -11.62 -7.48
N GLN A 488 6.48 -11.65 -7.67
CA GLN A 488 5.59 -12.33 -6.73
C GLN A 488 5.92 -13.83 -6.70
N ALA A 489 6.31 -14.29 -5.54
CA ALA A 489 6.57 -15.71 -5.30
C ALA A 489 5.27 -16.45 -4.93
N PRO A 490 5.20 -17.80 -5.11
CA PRO A 490 4.09 -18.60 -4.66
C PRO A 490 3.92 -18.51 -3.13
N GLY A 491 2.68 -18.64 -2.64
CA GLY A 491 2.35 -18.39 -1.22
C GLY A 491 3.17 -19.23 -0.21
N TRP A 492 3.59 -20.44 -0.59
CA TRP A 492 4.42 -21.29 0.25
C TRP A 492 5.89 -20.83 0.37
N ALA A 493 6.36 -19.96 -0.53
CA ALA A 493 7.75 -19.49 -0.53
C ALA A 493 8.07 -18.61 0.71
N LEU A 494 7.11 -17.84 1.23
CA LEU A 494 7.31 -17.05 2.43
C LEU A 494 7.50 -17.93 3.68
N PRO A 495 6.63 -18.91 4.02
CA PRO A 495 6.89 -19.84 5.11
C PRO A 495 8.21 -20.60 4.98
N ALA A 496 8.57 -21.04 3.78
CA ALA A 496 9.84 -21.71 3.52
C ALA A 496 11.03 -20.79 3.80
N ALA A 497 11.00 -19.55 3.32
CA ALA A 497 12.05 -18.57 3.55
C ALA A 497 12.15 -18.17 5.03
N LEU A 498 11.04 -18.05 5.76
CA LEU A 498 11.07 -17.78 7.20
C LEU A 498 11.70 -18.96 7.97
N ALA A 499 11.38 -20.21 7.61
CA ALA A 499 12.03 -21.40 8.16
C ALA A 499 13.52 -21.42 7.81
N GLY A 500 13.90 -21.06 6.59
CA GLY A 500 15.28 -20.97 6.13
C GLY A 500 16.08 -19.93 6.91
N VAL A 501 15.52 -18.74 7.10
CA VAL A 501 16.14 -17.68 7.91
C VAL A 501 16.25 -18.10 9.38
N PHE A 502 15.22 -18.73 9.93
CA PHE A 502 15.27 -19.28 11.30
C PHE A 502 16.41 -20.28 11.44
N TRP A 503 16.55 -21.21 10.51
CA TRP A 503 17.63 -22.20 10.52
C TRP A 503 19.01 -21.55 10.38
N TRP A 504 19.12 -20.55 9.47
CA TRP A 504 20.38 -19.83 9.27
C TRP A 504 20.85 -19.05 10.51
N LEU A 505 19.91 -18.49 11.27
CA LEU A 505 20.18 -17.71 12.48
C LEU A 505 20.29 -18.54 13.76
N LEU A 506 20.17 -19.88 13.67
CA LEU A 506 20.44 -20.76 14.80
C LEU A 506 21.93 -20.70 15.22
N PRO A 507 22.21 -20.94 16.52
CA PRO A 507 23.59 -20.96 17.00
C PRO A 507 24.48 -21.93 16.21
N ARG A 508 25.75 -21.57 16.05
CA ARG A 508 26.75 -22.37 15.32
C ARG A 508 26.86 -23.77 15.93
N GLY A 509 26.66 -24.80 15.12
CA GLY A 509 26.66 -26.21 15.53
C GLY A 509 25.45 -27.02 15.02
N ALA A 510 24.36 -26.35 14.65
CA ALA A 510 23.19 -26.97 14.05
C ALA A 510 23.32 -27.25 12.53
N GLY A 511 24.46 -26.95 11.90
CA GLY A 511 24.85 -27.39 10.56
C GLY A 511 23.88 -27.04 9.41
N GLY A 512 23.32 -25.84 9.35
CA GLY A 512 22.19 -25.57 8.43
C GLY A 512 22.28 -24.35 7.51
N GLY A 513 23.42 -23.64 7.45
CA GLY A 513 23.51 -22.39 6.69
C GLY A 513 23.16 -22.53 5.21
N LEU A 514 23.65 -23.58 4.53
CA LEU A 514 23.36 -23.85 3.13
C LEU A 514 21.87 -24.24 2.94
N ALA A 515 21.35 -25.12 3.77
CA ALA A 515 19.95 -25.56 3.71
C ALA A 515 19.01 -24.38 3.98
N GLY A 516 19.35 -23.51 4.95
CA GLY A 516 18.60 -22.27 5.21
C GLY A 516 18.60 -21.32 4.01
N ALA A 517 19.74 -21.14 3.33
CA ALA A 517 19.84 -20.35 2.13
C ALA A 517 19.00 -20.94 0.97
N LEU A 518 19.04 -22.26 0.77
CA LEU A 518 18.26 -22.95 -0.26
C LEU A 518 16.75 -22.78 -0.04
N LEU A 519 16.27 -22.79 1.20
CA LEU A 519 14.85 -22.52 1.52
C LEU A 519 14.42 -21.07 1.18
N CYS A 520 15.36 -20.12 1.08
CA CYS A 520 15.06 -18.76 0.64
C CYS A 520 14.98 -18.61 -0.89
N LEU A 521 15.54 -19.54 -1.67
CA LEU A 521 15.61 -19.43 -3.13
C LEU A 521 14.24 -19.31 -3.81
N PRO A 522 13.19 -20.05 -3.44
CA PRO A 522 11.90 -19.92 -4.10
C PRO A 522 11.27 -18.53 -3.93
N LEU A 523 11.64 -17.80 -2.87
CA LEU A 523 11.20 -16.43 -2.64
C LEU A 523 12.06 -15.43 -3.40
N LEU A 524 13.38 -15.61 -3.43
CA LEU A 524 14.33 -14.67 -4.03
C LEU A 524 14.48 -14.89 -5.54
N TRP A 525 14.19 -16.11 -6.01
CA TRP A 525 14.28 -16.50 -7.42
C TRP A 525 13.08 -17.36 -7.81
N PRO A 526 11.85 -16.82 -7.76
CA PRO A 526 10.66 -17.57 -8.11
C PRO A 526 10.67 -17.97 -9.58
N ALA A 527 10.09 -19.14 -9.88
CA ALA A 527 9.87 -19.56 -11.26
C ALA A 527 9.00 -18.52 -11.98
N ARG A 528 9.40 -18.18 -13.20
CA ARG A 528 8.72 -17.19 -14.05
C ARG A 528 8.14 -17.90 -15.26
N PRO A 529 6.95 -18.50 -15.15
CA PRO A 529 6.30 -19.06 -16.32
C PRO A 529 5.93 -17.91 -17.27
N GLY A 530 6.74 -17.72 -18.30
CA GLY A 530 6.45 -16.81 -19.42
C GLY A 530 5.94 -17.58 -20.63
N PRO A 531 5.43 -16.88 -21.65
CA PRO A 531 5.05 -17.50 -22.92
C PRO A 531 6.28 -18.13 -23.59
N ARG A 532 6.06 -19.23 -24.31
CA ARG A 532 7.06 -19.88 -25.14
C ARG A 532 7.09 -19.22 -26.52
N PRO A 533 8.11 -19.46 -27.36
CA PRO A 533 8.08 -18.97 -28.74
C PRO A 533 6.78 -19.37 -29.46
N GLY A 534 6.14 -18.40 -30.10
CA GLY A 534 4.82 -18.57 -30.75
C GLY A 534 3.61 -18.40 -29.82
N GLU A 535 3.80 -18.30 -28.51
CA GLU A 535 2.73 -18.01 -27.54
C GLU A 535 2.67 -16.52 -27.20
N VAL A 536 1.49 -16.04 -26.79
CA VAL A 536 1.24 -14.65 -26.40
C VAL A 536 0.60 -14.59 -25.02
N GLU A 537 1.12 -13.74 -24.18
CA GLU A 537 0.51 -13.35 -22.93
C GLU A 537 0.03 -11.90 -23.01
N LEU A 538 -1.19 -11.66 -22.56
CA LEU A 538 -1.85 -10.37 -22.51
C LEU A 538 -2.26 -10.05 -21.08
N LEU A 539 -1.89 -8.89 -20.56
CA LEU A 539 -2.39 -8.36 -19.30
C LEU A 539 -3.13 -7.05 -19.56
N VAL A 540 -4.46 -7.07 -19.47
CA VAL A 540 -5.29 -5.87 -19.50
C VAL A 540 -5.34 -5.31 -18.07
N HIS A 541 -4.73 -4.15 -17.87
CA HIS A 541 -4.65 -3.51 -16.55
C HIS A 541 -5.99 -2.89 -16.13
N ASP A 542 -6.33 -3.00 -14.85
CA ASP A 542 -7.38 -2.18 -14.23
C ASP A 542 -6.82 -0.78 -13.95
N VAL A 543 -6.90 0.10 -14.94
CA VAL A 543 -6.48 1.51 -14.83
C VAL A 543 -7.63 2.44 -14.43
N GLY A 544 -8.84 1.89 -14.21
CA GLY A 544 -10.08 2.63 -14.12
C GLY A 544 -10.57 3.00 -15.52
N GLN A 545 -10.99 4.25 -15.76
CA GLN A 545 -11.39 4.67 -17.11
C GLN A 545 -10.15 4.90 -17.96
N GLY A 546 -10.09 4.20 -19.11
CA GLY A 546 -8.96 4.22 -20.04
C GLY A 546 -8.47 2.81 -20.37
N ALA A 547 -7.40 2.69 -21.13
CA ALA A 547 -6.79 1.44 -21.52
C ALA A 547 -5.29 1.40 -21.28
N ALA A 548 -4.80 0.26 -20.82
CA ALA A 548 -3.38 -0.08 -20.80
C ALA A 548 -3.24 -1.59 -20.83
N VAL A 549 -2.54 -2.10 -21.82
CA VAL A 549 -2.39 -3.53 -22.06
C VAL A 549 -0.91 -3.86 -22.19
N LEU A 550 -0.43 -4.83 -21.42
CA LEU A 550 0.90 -5.39 -21.55
C LEU A 550 0.79 -6.64 -22.42
N LEU A 551 1.50 -6.67 -23.52
CA LEU A 551 1.71 -7.83 -24.37
C LEU A 551 3.11 -8.38 -24.09
N HIS A 552 3.21 -9.69 -23.94
CA HIS A 552 4.45 -10.36 -23.66
C HIS A 552 4.62 -11.58 -24.57
N THR A 553 5.78 -11.71 -25.21
CA THR A 553 6.24 -12.89 -25.92
C THR A 553 7.35 -13.58 -25.13
N ALA A 554 8.04 -14.55 -25.65
CA ALA A 554 9.06 -15.28 -24.88
C ALA A 554 10.16 -14.39 -24.31
N THR A 555 10.61 -13.38 -25.07
CA THR A 555 11.74 -12.50 -24.66
C THR A 555 11.45 -11.02 -24.79
N HIS A 556 10.36 -10.62 -25.47
CA HIS A 556 10.00 -9.23 -25.72
C HIS A 556 8.69 -8.82 -25.06
N ALA A 557 8.56 -7.52 -24.79
CA ALA A 557 7.34 -6.95 -24.23
C ALA A 557 6.98 -5.62 -24.89
N LEU A 558 5.68 -5.37 -25.05
CA LEU A 558 5.10 -4.15 -25.60
C LEU A 558 3.94 -3.68 -24.71
N TRP A 559 3.87 -2.39 -24.41
CA TRP A 559 2.63 -1.79 -23.96
C TRP A 559 1.79 -1.28 -25.13
N TYR A 560 0.51 -1.59 -25.10
CA TYR A 560 -0.50 -0.95 -25.91
C TYR A 560 -1.32 -0.04 -25.00
N ASP A 561 -1.22 1.27 -25.22
CA ASP A 561 -1.68 2.35 -24.35
C ASP A 561 -1.03 2.37 -22.95
N ALA A 562 -1.08 3.52 -22.32
CA ALA A 562 -0.47 3.79 -21.03
C ALA A 562 -1.49 4.09 -19.92
N GLY A 563 -2.78 4.18 -20.25
CA GLY A 563 -3.82 4.57 -19.32
C GLY A 563 -3.81 6.04 -18.93
N PRO A 564 -4.65 6.42 -17.96
CA PRO A 564 -4.76 7.78 -17.47
C PRO A 564 -3.49 8.22 -16.73
N PRO A 565 -3.29 9.53 -16.49
CA PRO A 565 -2.20 10.01 -15.66
C PRO A 565 -2.19 9.29 -14.32
N PRO A 566 -1.02 8.83 -13.84
CA PRO A 566 -0.95 8.20 -12.55
C PRO A 566 -1.37 9.21 -11.48
N GLY A 567 -2.27 8.81 -10.60
CA GLY A 567 -2.56 9.53 -9.37
C GLY A 567 -1.32 9.61 -8.48
N SER A 568 -1.41 10.29 -7.34
CA SER A 568 -0.28 10.44 -6.42
C SER A 568 0.29 9.08 -5.97
N GLY A 569 1.56 8.84 -6.24
CA GLY A 569 2.47 7.81 -5.73
C GLY A 569 1.99 6.36 -5.62
N ARG A 570 0.97 6.09 -4.80
CA ARG A 570 0.45 4.74 -4.54
C ARG A 570 -0.46 4.18 -5.64
N GLU A 571 -0.92 5.02 -6.56
CA GLU A 571 -1.85 4.62 -7.63
C GLU A 571 -1.14 4.23 -8.93
N ARG A 572 0.19 4.10 -8.93
CA ARG A 572 0.96 3.61 -10.08
C ARG A 572 0.62 2.15 -10.32
N VAL A 573 0.26 1.81 -11.55
CA VAL A 573 -0.23 0.47 -11.92
C VAL A 573 0.78 -0.29 -12.76
N LEU A 574 1.30 0.31 -13.81
CA LEU A 574 2.00 -0.40 -14.89
C LEU A 574 3.34 -1.02 -14.45
N LEU A 575 4.27 -0.20 -13.95
CA LEU A 575 5.59 -0.68 -13.51
C LEU A 575 5.53 -1.66 -12.34
N PRO A 576 4.70 -1.45 -11.30
CA PRO A 576 4.52 -2.45 -10.25
C PRO A 576 4.04 -3.80 -10.78
N ALA A 577 3.14 -3.82 -11.78
CA ALA A 577 2.65 -5.06 -12.36
C ALA A 577 3.74 -5.82 -13.14
N VAL A 578 4.53 -5.13 -13.95
CA VAL A 578 5.68 -5.72 -14.67
C VAL A 578 6.67 -6.35 -13.68
N ARG A 579 7.01 -5.61 -12.61
CA ARG A 579 7.91 -6.09 -11.54
C ARG A 579 7.34 -7.30 -10.82
N ALA A 580 6.06 -7.27 -10.47
CA ALA A 580 5.38 -8.35 -9.76
C ALA A 580 5.31 -9.64 -10.60
N LEU A 581 5.14 -9.50 -11.91
CA LEU A 581 5.14 -10.64 -12.83
C LEU A 581 6.56 -11.14 -13.16
N GLY A 582 7.59 -10.33 -12.86
CA GLY A 582 8.98 -10.64 -13.16
C GLY A 582 9.32 -10.57 -14.64
N HIS A 583 8.52 -9.86 -15.42
CA HIS A 583 8.78 -9.62 -16.82
C HIS A 583 9.86 -8.58 -17.04
N ALA A 584 10.53 -8.63 -18.19
CA ALA A 584 11.40 -7.56 -18.64
C ALA A 584 10.56 -6.28 -18.84
N PRO A 585 11.13 -5.10 -18.57
CA PRO A 585 10.45 -3.85 -18.89
C PRO A 585 10.16 -3.79 -20.39
N PRO A 586 8.97 -3.33 -20.82
CA PRO A 586 8.64 -3.20 -22.22
C PRO A 586 9.59 -2.26 -22.97
N GLU A 587 10.01 -2.70 -24.16
CA GLU A 587 10.90 -1.95 -25.04
C GLU A 587 10.15 -0.90 -25.85
N GLN A 588 8.86 -1.17 -26.11
CA GLN A 588 7.99 -0.35 -26.93
C GLN A 588 6.68 -0.03 -26.23
N LEU A 589 6.18 1.17 -26.48
CA LEU A 589 4.83 1.61 -26.16
C LEU A 589 4.14 2.03 -27.47
N LEU A 590 3.08 1.36 -27.84
CA LEU A 590 2.21 1.75 -28.93
C LEU A 590 0.98 2.43 -28.36
N LEU A 591 0.83 3.73 -28.62
CA LEU A 591 -0.36 4.49 -28.26
C LEU A 591 -1.41 4.35 -29.35
N SER A 592 -2.63 4.01 -28.95
CA SER A 592 -3.74 4.03 -29.88
C SER A 592 -4.03 5.43 -30.37
N HIS A 593 -4.08 6.42 -29.47
CA HIS A 593 -4.27 7.85 -29.75
C HIS A 593 -3.84 8.72 -28.54
N ASP A 594 -3.95 10.06 -28.66
CA ASP A 594 -3.35 11.01 -27.73
C ASP A 594 -4.23 11.37 -26.52
N HIS A 595 -5.42 10.81 -26.34
CA HIS A 595 -6.27 11.12 -25.19
C HIS A 595 -5.63 10.73 -23.86
N LEU A 596 -5.94 11.50 -22.81
CA LEU A 596 -5.34 11.32 -21.48
C LEU A 596 -5.62 9.98 -20.81
N ASP A 597 -6.69 9.32 -21.18
CA ASP A 597 -7.03 7.98 -20.67
C ASP A 597 -6.28 6.86 -21.41
N HIS A 598 -5.49 7.18 -22.45
CA HIS A 598 -4.60 6.28 -23.18
C HIS A 598 -3.12 6.67 -23.09
N ALA A 599 -2.81 7.97 -23.19
CA ALA A 599 -1.43 8.48 -23.19
C ALA A 599 -1.02 9.12 -21.85
N GLY A 600 -1.90 9.21 -20.88
CA GLY A 600 -1.73 10.02 -19.69
C GLY A 600 -0.53 9.63 -18.80
N ALA A 601 -0.17 8.35 -18.74
CA ALA A 601 0.99 7.92 -17.97
C ALA A 601 2.33 7.97 -18.73
N LEU A 602 2.34 8.33 -20.00
CA LEU A 602 3.55 8.40 -20.84
C LEU A 602 4.70 9.23 -20.21
N PRO A 603 4.46 10.45 -19.65
CA PRO A 603 5.55 11.21 -19.03
C PRO A 603 6.25 10.46 -17.89
N ALA A 604 5.47 9.78 -17.05
CA ALA A 604 6.00 8.99 -15.95
C ALA A 604 6.74 7.73 -16.44
N LEU A 605 6.27 7.10 -17.51
CA LEU A 605 6.94 5.94 -18.11
C LEU A 605 8.27 6.31 -18.75
N ARG A 606 8.34 7.43 -19.47
CA ARG A 606 9.60 7.95 -20.05
C ARG A 606 10.65 8.29 -18.99
N GLN A 607 10.20 8.85 -17.87
CA GLN A 607 11.10 9.12 -16.74
C GLN A 607 11.68 7.83 -16.15
N ALA A 608 10.84 6.79 -16.05
CA ALA A 608 11.24 5.50 -15.46
C ALA A 608 12.02 4.61 -16.44
N LEU A 609 11.76 4.74 -17.74
CA LEU A 609 12.32 3.95 -18.83
C LEU A 609 12.81 4.90 -19.96
N PRO A 610 13.98 5.51 -19.83
CA PRO A 610 14.48 6.49 -20.82
C PRO A 610 14.66 5.91 -22.23
N GLY A 611 14.84 4.58 -22.37
CA GLY A 611 14.98 3.88 -23.65
C GLY A 611 13.67 3.45 -24.32
N LEU A 612 12.51 3.75 -23.73
CA LEU A 612 11.21 3.33 -24.22
C LEU A 612 10.90 3.96 -25.59
N GLN A 613 10.76 3.11 -26.62
CA GLN A 613 10.35 3.54 -27.95
C GLN A 613 8.84 3.76 -28.00
N VAL A 614 8.42 4.94 -28.46
CA VAL A 614 6.99 5.29 -28.53
C VAL A 614 6.53 5.31 -30.00
N LEU A 615 5.50 4.53 -30.30
CA LEU A 615 4.74 4.55 -31.54
C LEU A 615 3.40 5.22 -31.27
N ALA A 616 2.94 6.10 -32.16
CA ALA A 616 1.65 6.78 -32.05
C ALA A 616 1.09 7.08 -33.44
N PRO A 617 -0.19 7.43 -33.58
CA PRO A 617 -0.78 7.78 -34.87
C PRO A 617 -0.03 8.95 -35.54
N PRO A 618 -0.01 9.00 -36.88
CA PRO A 618 0.53 10.15 -37.61
C PRO A 618 -0.13 11.46 -37.16
N GLY A 619 0.69 12.48 -36.93
CA GLY A 619 0.21 13.77 -36.45
C GLY A 619 0.05 13.94 -34.92
N SER A 620 0.32 12.90 -34.13
CA SER A 620 0.41 13.01 -32.67
C SER A 620 1.45 14.06 -32.24
N GLN A 621 1.11 14.87 -31.23
CA GLN A 621 2.01 15.92 -30.70
C GLN A 621 3.04 15.39 -29.67
N ILE A 622 3.35 14.10 -29.72
CA ILE A 622 4.25 13.44 -28.77
C ILE A 622 5.70 13.53 -29.28
N PRO A 623 6.60 14.24 -28.58
CA PRO A 623 7.98 14.38 -29.02
C PRO A 623 8.70 13.03 -29.14
N GLY A 624 9.47 12.84 -30.24
CA GLY A 624 10.31 11.63 -30.45
C GLY A 624 9.52 10.33 -30.67
N MET A 625 8.25 10.41 -31.06
CA MET A 625 7.48 9.23 -31.45
C MET A 625 7.79 8.76 -32.87
N ARG A 626 7.55 7.50 -33.15
CA ARG A 626 7.55 6.94 -34.51
C ARG A 626 6.10 6.77 -34.97
N PRO A 627 5.77 7.10 -36.24
CA PRO A 627 4.39 6.97 -36.71
C PRO A 627 3.96 5.50 -36.81
N CYS A 628 2.81 5.19 -36.24
CA CYS A 628 2.08 3.94 -36.38
C CYS A 628 1.16 4.05 -37.62
N VAL A 629 1.45 3.31 -38.68
CA VAL A 629 0.67 3.35 -39.93
C VAL A 629 0.31 1.96 -40.42
N ARG A 630 -0.82 1.86 -41.12
CA ARG A 630 -1.28 0.61 -41.74
C ARG A 630 -0.20 0.01 -42.62
N GLY A 631 -0.01 -1.33 -42.49
CA GLY A 631 1.01 -2.08 -43.19
C GLY A 631 2.31 -2.25 -42.45
N MET A 632 2.55 -1.53 -41.35
CA MET A 632 3.67 -1.79 -40.47
C MET A 632 3.57 -3.19 -39.90
N ARG A 633 4.69 -3.94 -39.96
CA ARG A 633 4.79 -5.32 -39.48
C ARG A 633 6.14 -5.57 -38.82
N TRP A 634 6.15 -6.42 -37.81
CA TRP A 634 7.35 -6.97 -37.20
C TRP A 634 7.03 -8.33 -36.57
N GLN A 635 8.03 -9.10 -36.26
CA GLN A 635 7.91 -10.39 -35.64
C GLN A 635 8.82 -10.47 -34.42
N TRP A 636 8.30 -10.99 -33.30
CA TRP A 636 9.05 -11.31 -32.10
C TRP A 636 8.74 -12.74 -31.65
N ASP A 637 9.77 -13.54 -31.42
CA ASP A 637 9.63 -14.92 -30.87
C ASP A 637 8.59 -15.79 -31.61
N GLY A 638 8.44 -15.66 -32.93
CA GLY A 638 7.43 -16.38 -33.72
C GLY A 638 6.02 -15.83 -33.61
N VAL A 639 5.84 -14.63 -33.05
CA VAL A 639 4.57 -13.89 -33.00
C VAL A 639 4.62 -12.72 -33.96
N ASP A 640 3.61 -12.61 -34.83
CA ASP A 640 3.49 -11.58 -35.86
C ASP A 640 2.65 -10.40 -35.32
N PHE A 641 3.21 -9.19 -35.41
CA PHE A 641 2.56 -7.93 -35.09
C PHE A 641 2.26 -7.19 -36.39
N GLN A 642 1.02 -6.74 -36.55
CA GLN A 642 0.57 -6.01 -37.73
C GLN A 642 -0.31 -4.82 -37.34
N VAL A 643 0.03 -3.63 -37.84
CA VAL A 643 -0.81 -2.45 -37.73
C VAL A 643 -1.82 -2.45 -38.92
N LEU A 644 -3.10 -2.46 -38.56
CA LEU A 644 -4.19 -2.47 -39.57
C LEU A 644 -4.73 -1.08 -39.86
N HIS A 645 -4.54 -0.10 -38.95
CA HIS A 645 -5.04 1.26 -39.04
C HIS A 645 -4.14 2.18 -38.15
N PRO A 646 -4.00 3.49 -38.43
CA PRO A 646 -4.58 4.29 -39.52
C PRO A 646 -3.80 4.19 -40.84
N PRO A 647 -4.40 4.61 -41.99
CA PRO A 647 -3.66 4.79 -43.23
C PRO A 647 -2.64 5.95 -43.14
N ALA A 648 -1.61 5.96 -44.02
CA ALA A 648 -0.51 6.90 -44.04
C ALA A 648 -0.98 8.31 -44.35
N GLY A 649 -1.77 9.00 -44.00
CA GLY A 649 -2.35 10.33 -44.26
C GLY A 649 -3.60 10.62 -43.40
N GLY A 650 -3.79 9.82 -42.36
CA GLY A 650 -4.93 9.93 -41.47
C GLY A 650 -4.98 11.26 -40.69
N ARG A 651 -6.18 11.65 -40.23
CA ARG A 651 -6.42 12.84 -39.44
C ARG A 651 -5.76 12.76 -38.07
N GLN A 652 -5.39 13.91 -37.52
CA GLN A 652 -4.72 14.05 -36.24
C GLN A 652 -5.63 13.68 -35.06
N GLY A 653 -5.09 12.93 -34.08
CA GLY A 653 -5.50 12.99 -32.65
C GLY A 653 -6.92 12.55 -32.28
N ASP A 654 -7.70 12.02 -33.22
CA ASP A 654 -9.08 11.59 -32.99
C ASP A 654 -9.17 10.08 -32.72
N ASN A 655 -10.19 9.65 -31.98
CA ASN A 655 -10.51 8.25 -31.75
C ASN A 655 -10.52 7.44 -33.05
N GLU A 656 -11.07 8.00 -34.12
CA GLU A 656 -11.14 7.36 -35.45
C GLU A 656 -9.76 7.13 -36.10
N ALA A 657 -8.70 7.78 -35.59
CA ALA A 657 -7.32 7.59 -36.05
C ALA A 657 -6.54 6.60 -35.18
N SER A 658 -7.19 5.90 -34.26
CA SER A 658 -6.52 4.96 -33.35
C SER A 658 -5.69 3.91 -34.10
N CYS A 659 -4.48 3.64 -33.60
CA CYS A 659 -3.66 2.54 -34.07
C CYS A 659 -4.31 1.20 -33.71
N VAL A 660 -4.75 0.45 -34.72
CA VAL A 660 -5.31 -0.89 -34.57
C VAL A 660 -4.21 -1.91 -34.75
N LEU A 661 -3.93 -2.68 -33.68
CA LEU A 661 -2.87 -3.69 -33.65
C LEU A 661 -3.47 -5.09 -33.66
N ARG A 662 -3.03 -5.91 -34.63
CA ARG A 662 -3.25 -7.35 -34.67
C ARG A 662 -1.99 -8.06 -34.24
N VAL A 663 -2.13 -8.98 -33.29
CA VAL A 663 -1.05 -9.84 -32.78
C VAL A 663 -1.42 -11.29 -33.03
N ALA A 664 -0.64 -12.00 -33.81
CA ALA A 664 -0.93 -13.38 -34.19
C ALA A 664 0.20 -14.31 -33.77
N GLY A 665 -0.10 -15.15 -32.81
CA GLY A 665 0.76 -16.25 -32.36
C GLY A 665 0.35 -17.58 -33.02
N ALA A 666 1.09 -18.64 -32.71
CA ALA A 666 0.79 -19.99 -33.19
C ALA A 666 -0.55 -20.55 -32.66
N HIS A 667 -1.03 -20.03 -31.54
CA HIS A 667 -2.18 -20.57 -30.80
C HIS A 667 -3.39 -19.61 -30.74
N GLY A 668 -3.36 -18.49 -31.48
CA GLY A 668 -4.48 -17.59 -31.57
C GLY A 668 -4.09 -16.16 -31.91
N VAL A 669 -5.10 -15.31 -32.04
CA VAL A 669 -4.99 -13.94 -32.51
C VAL A 669 -5.61 -12.99 -31.48
N VAL A 670 -4.90 -11.90 -31.16
CA VAL A 670 -5.39 -10.77 -30.35
C VAL A 670 -5.62 -9.57 -31.27
N LEU A 671 -6.72 -8.88 -31.09
CA LEU A 671 -7.02 -7.61 -31.76
C LEU A 671 -7.17 -6.48 -30.73
N LEU A 672 -6.37 -5.43 -30.89
CA LEU A 672 -6.40 -4.24 -30.04
C LEU A 672 -6.79 -3.03 -30.91
N PRO A 673 -8.05 -2.61 -30.89
CA PRO A 673 -8.55 -1.58 -31.79
C PRO A 673 -8.44 -0.15 -31.27
N GLY A 674 -8.08 0.06 -30.00
CA GLY A 674 -8.17 1.37 -29.38
C GLY A 674 -9.60 1.88 -29.31
N ASP A 675 -9.77 3.18 -29.52
CA ASP A 675 -11.07 3.85 -29.41
C ASP A 675 -11.76 4.11 -30.74
N ILE A 676 -11.49 3.25 -31.77
CA ILE A 676 -12.17 3.39 -33.06
C ILE A 676 -13.69 3.41 -32.90
N GLY A 677 -14.32 4.24 -33.71
CA GLY A 677 -15.76 4.29 -33.86
C GLY A 677 -16.24 3.69 -35.19
N ARG A 678 -17.50 3.95 -35.52
CA ARG A 678 -18.17 3.35 -36.70
C ARG A 678 -17.45 3.63 -38.01
N GLN A 679 -16.81 4.78 -38.19
CA GLN A 679 -16.15 5.12 -39.45
C GLN A 679 -14.89 4.27 -39.68
N ALA A 680 -14.03 4.15 -38.66
CA ALA A 680 -12.84 3.32 -38.74
C ALA A 680 -13.20 1.83 -38.81
N GLU A 681 -14.23 1.37 -38.10
CA GLU A 681 -14.74 0.01 -38.21
C GLU A 681 -15.16 -0.32 -39.68
N GLN A 682 -15.95 0.55 -40.31
CA GLN A 682 -16.35 0.40 -41.70
C GLN A 682 -15.17 0.44 -42.68
N ALA A 683 -14.19 1.31 -42.42
CA ALA A 683 -12.99 1.39 -43.24
C ALA A 683 -12.17 0.08 -43.15
N LEU A 684 -12.04 -0.49 -41.98
CA LEU A 684 -11.34 -1.75 -41.72
C LEU A 684 -12.09 -2.96 -42.34
N LEU A 685 -13.40 -3.00 -42.24
CA LEU A 685 -14.24 -4.02 -42.88
C LEU A 685 -14.05 -4.05 -44.42
N ARG A 686 -13.86 -2.87 -45.06
CA ARG A 686 -13.58 -2.78 -46.48
C ARG A 686 -12.14 -3.13 -46.87
N SER A 687 -11.17 -2.76 -46.00
CA SER A 687 -9.75 -2.79 -46.38
C SER A 687 -8.96 -3.98 -45.80
N ALA A 688 -9.45 -4.60 -44.73
CA ALA A 688 -8.73 -5.60 -43.98
C ALA A 688 -9.62 -6.72 -43.40
N ALA A 689 -10.79 -6.98 -43.99
CA ALA A 689 -11.79 -7.96 -43.48
C ALA A 689 -11.18 -9.31 -43.12
N GLY A 690 -10.29 -9.86 -43.94
CA GLY A 690 -9.63 -11.16 -43.72
C GLY A 690 -8.65 -11.16 -42.54
N ALA A 691 -8.23 -9.97 -42.03
CA ALA A 691 -7.32 -9.86 -40.91
C ALA A 691 -8.01 -9.51 -39.58
N LEU A 692 -9.34 -9.34 -39.58
CA LEU A 692 -10.09 -8.90 -38.38
C LEU A 692 -10.40 -10.03 -37.40
N ARG A 693 -10.52 -11.28 -37.91
CA ARG A 693 -10.85 -12.42 -37.04
C ARG A 693 -9.80 -12.58 -35.94
N ALA A 694 -10.27 -12.69 -34.68
CA ALA A 694 -9.41 -12.79 -33.50
C ALA A 694 -10.05 -13.67 -32.43
N ASP A 695 -9.24 -14.36 -31.62
CA ASP A 695 -9.72 -15.14 -30.48
C ASP A 695 -10.01 -14.25 -29.29
N VAL A 696 -9.21 -13.19 -29.14
CA VAL A 696 -9.33 -12.19 -28.05
C VAL A 696 -9.41 -10.80 -28.65
N VAL A 697 -10.37 -10.00 -28.20
CA VAL A 697 -10.49 -8.59 -28.60
C VAL A 697 -10.54 -7.67 -27.36
N LEU A 698 -9.82 -6.56 -27.39
CA LEU A 698 -10.14 -5.43 -26.52
C LEU A 698 -11.35 -4.71 -27.14
N VAL A 699 -12.42 -4.57 -26.35
CA VAL A 699 -13.66 -3.94 -26.88
C VAL A 699 -13.37 -2.47 -27.22
N PRO A 700 -13.66 -2.03 -28.47
CA PRO A 700 -13.38 -0.66 -28.88
C PRO A 700 -14.04 0.38 -27.99
N HIS A 701 -13.32 1.49 -27.74
CA HIS A 701 -13.81 2.67 -27.06
C HIS A 701 -14.52 2.35 -25.74
N HIS A 702 -13.93 1.45 -24.95
CA HIS A 702 -14.42 1.01 -23.63
C HIS A 702 -15.85 0.45 -23.63
N GLY A 703 -16.37 0.06 -24.77
CA GLY A 703 -17.77 -0.36 -24.92
C GLY A 703 -18.74 0.81 -25.07
N SER A 704 -18.33 1.89 -25.73
CA SER A 704 -19.18 3.01 -26.13
C SER A 704 -20.25 2.60 -27.14
N GLY A 705 -21.45 3.20 -27.09
CA GLY A 705 -22.51 2.97 -28.08
C GLY A 705 -22.14 3.46 -29.48
N GLY A 706 -21.08 4.25 -29.67
CA GLY A 706 -20.55 4.73 -30.95
C GLY A 706 -19.64 3.73 -31.65
N SER A 707 -19.33 2.58 -31.04
CA SER A 707 -18.45 1.54 -31.56
C SER A 707 -19.10 0.18 -31.49
N SER A 708 -18.36 -0.86 -31.87
CA SER A 708 -18.80 -2.28 -31.85
C SER A 708 -20.06 -2.50 -32.68
N THR A 709 -20.04 -2.06 -33.93
CA THR A 709 -21.17 -2.31 -34.87
C THR A 709 -21.39 -3.81 -35.06
N VAL A 710 -22.62 -4.21 -35.42
CA VAL A 710 -22.97 -5.63 -35.66
C VAL A 710 -22.03 -6.26 -36.68
N ALA A 711 -21.75 -5.54 -37.79
CA ALA A 711 -20.84 -6.02 -38.82
C ALA A 711 -19.40 -6.20 -38.33
N TRP A 712 -18.91 -5.28 -37.48
CA TRP A 712 -17.60 -5.37 -36.84
C TRP A 712 -17.52 -6.58 -35.92
N VAL A 713 -18.49 -6.71 -35.02
CA VAL A 713 -18.55 -7.83 -34.06
C VAL A 713 -18.59 -9.20 -34.80
N ALA A 714 -19.37 -9.30 -35.84
CA ALA A 714 -19.45 -10.51 -36.66
C ALA A 714 -18.14 -10.84 -37.43
N ALA A 715 -17.40 -9.80 -37.88
CA ALA A 715 -16.13 -9.98 -38.57
C ALA A 715 -15.01 -10.40 -37.64
N VAL A 716 -14.98 -9.88 -36.41
CA VAL A 716 -13.99 -10.23 -35.39
C VAL A 716 -14.29 -11.58 -34.78
N ALA A 717 -15.55 -11.90 -34.49
CA ALA A 717 -16.06 -13.17 -33.95
C ALA A 717 -15.16 -13.80 -32.86
N PRO A 718 -14.88 -13.09 -31.74
CA PRO A 718 -13.92 -13.52 -30.72
C PRO A 718 -14.53 -14.57 -29.79
N ARG A 719 -13.67 -15.37 -29.15
CA ARG A 719 -14.03 -16.19 -27.98
C ARG A 719 -14.11 -15.37 -26.69
N LEU A 720 -13.23 -14.36 -26.58
CA LEU A 720 -13.16 -13.47 -25.41
C LEU A 720 -13.14 -12.00 -25.84
N ALA A 721 -14.06 -11.22 -25.31
CA ALA A 721 -14.13 -9.77 -25.45
C ALA A 721 -13.82 -9.10 -24.09
N VAL A 722 -12.71 -8.38 -24.01
CA VAL A 722 -12.28 -7.71 -22.78
C VAL A 722 -12.64 -6.24 -22.83
N VAL A 723 -13.38 -5.76 -21.83
CA VAL A 723 -13.72 -4.34 -21.68
C VAL A 723 -12.79 -3.69 -20.66
N SER A 724 -11.99 -2.72 -21.08
CA SER A 724 -11.21 -1.87 -20.17
C SER A 724 -12.04 -0.63 -19.80
N ALA A 725 -12.66 -0.61 -18.62
CA ALA A 725 -13.51 0.51 -18.18
C ALA A 725 -13.50 0.62 -16.66
N GLY A 726 -13.72 1.85 -16.15
CA GLY A 726 -13.78 2.10 -14.71
C GLY A 726 -15.14 1.74 -14.12
N HIS A 727 -15.14 1.24 -12.89
CA HIS A 727 -16.38 0.99 -12.15
C HIS A 727 -17.18 2.29 -11.94
N GLN A 728 -18.48 2.25 -12.23
CA GLN A 728 -19.37 3.41 -12.14
C GLN A 728 -18.78 4.67 -12.83
N ASN A 729 -18.18 4.50 -14.01
CA ASN A 729 -17.59 5.59 -14.75
C ASN A 729 -18.66 6.59 -15.26
N ARG A 730 -18.28 7.84 -15.43
CA ARG A 730 -19.19 8.94 -15.81
C ARG A 730 -19.87 8.77 -17.17
N PHE A 731 -19.29 7.95 -18.05
CA PHE A 731 -19.81 7.70 -19.40
C PHE A 731 -20.85 6.57 -19.43
N GLY A 732 -20.93 5.77 -18.34
CA GLY A 732 -21.77 4.59 -18.26
C GLY A 732 -21.31 3.50 -19.24
N HIS A 733 -20.01 3.37 -19.44
CA HIS A 733 -19.40 2.30 -20.25
C HIS A 733 -19.11 1.07 -19.39
N PRO A 734 -19.19 -0.17 -19.95
CA PRO A 734 -19.74 -0.48 -21.28
C PRO A 734 -21.25 -0.27 -21.32
N LYS A 735 -21.76 0.09 -22.48
CA LYS A 735 -23.21 0.13 -22.73
C LYS A 735 -23.77 -1.29 -22.78
N ARG A 736 -24.96 -1.50 -22.22
CA ARG A 736 -25.58 -2.83 -22.14
C ARG A 736 -25.80 -3.47 -23.52
N ASP A 737 -26.21 -2.67 -24.47
CA ASP A 737 -26.43 -3.11 -25.85
C ASP A 737 -25.14 -3.53 -26.55
N VAL A 738 -23.99 -2.92 -26.23
CA VAL A 738 -22.67 -3.34 -26.71
C VAL A 738 -22.28 -4.68 -26.12
N VAL A 739 -22.43 -4.85 -24.81
CA VAL A 739 -22.14 -6.13 -24.13
C VAL A 739 -22.99 -7.26 -24.73
N GLN A 740 -24.31 -7.03 -24.88
CA GLN A 740 -25.22 -7.99 -25.47
C GLN A 740 -24.83 -8.37 -26.91
N ARG A 741 -24.33 -7.43 -27.70
CA ARG A 741 -23.86 -7.69 -29.09
C ARG A 741 -22.69 -8.65 -29.13
N TRP A 742 -21.70 -8.46 -28.27
CA TRP A 742 -20.56 -9.39 -28.18
C TRP A 742 -20.99 -10.77 -27.66
N GLN A 743 -21.86 -10.83 -26.66
CA GLN A 743 -22.41 -12.07 -26.11
C GLN A 743 -23.24 -12.83 -27.15
N ALA A 744 -24.08 -12.12 -27.93
CA ALA A 744 -24.86 -12.72 -29.03
C ALA A 744 -23.98 -13.28 -30.13
N ALA A 745 -22.78 -12.76 -30.34
CA ALA A 745 -21.78 -13.30 -31.24
C ALA A 745 -20.99 -14.49 -30.67
N GLY A 746 -21.33 -14.97 -29.47
CA GLY A 746 -20.70 -16.12 -28.82
C GLY A 746 -19.47 -15.79 -27.98
N ALA A 747 -19.14 -14.49 -27.75
CA ALA A 747 -18.01 -14.12 -26.95
C ALA A 747 -18.33 -14.14 -25.44
N GLU A 748 -17.40 -14.66 -24.64
CA GLU A 748 -17.36 -14.34 -23.22
C GLU A 748 -16.94 -12.88 -23.05
N VAL A 749 -17.68 -12.09 -22.25
CA VAL A 749 -17.38 -10.66 -22.02
C VAL A 749 -16.92 -10.45 -20.59
N LEU A 750 -15.68 -10.02 -20.41
CA LEU A 750 -15.09 -9.68 -19.12
C LEU A 750 -14.75 -8.18 -19.04
N ALA A 751 -14.98 -7.56 -17.88
CA ALA A 751 -14.70 -6.14 -17.67
C ALA A 751 -13.71 -5.92 -16.51
N THR A 752 -12.68 -5.09 -16.73
CA THR A 752 -11.69 -4.76 -15.67
C THR A 752 -12.33 -4.13 -14.43
N ALA A 753 -13.46 -3.45 -14.58
CA ALA A 753 -14.25 -2.90 -13.47
C ALA A 753 -14.67 -3.97 -12.44
N GLU A 754 -14.99 -5.18 -12.90
CA GLU A 754 -15.47 -6.29 -12.06
C GLU A 754 -14.39 -7.34 -11.81
N SER A 755 -13.57 -7.64 -12.81
CA SER A 755 -12.52 -8.67 -12.76
C SER A 755 -11.20 -8.17 -12.12
N GLY A 756 -10.99 -6.84 -12.01
CA GLY A 756 -9.66 -6.28 -11.82
C GLY A 756 -8.84 -6.46 -13.10
N ALA A 757 -7.52 -6.52 -13.00
CA ALA A 757 -6.68 -6.85 -14.14
C ALA A 757 -7.02 -8.24 -14.69
N ILE A 758 -7.05 -8.37 -16.01
CA ILE A 758 -7.37 -9.62 -16.71
C ILE A 758 -6.11 -10.09 -17.43
N ARG A 759 -5.63 -11.27 -17.05
CA ARG A 759 -4.47 -11.91 -17.65
C ARG A 759 -4.91 -13.05 -18.55
N VAL A 760 -4.47 -13.03 -19.80
CA VAL A 760 -4.89 -13.98 -20.85
C VAL A 760 -3.65 -14.61 -21.45
N TRP A 761 -3.66 -15.93 -21.61
CA TRP A 761 -2.63 -16.68 -22.35
C TRP A 761 -3.23 -17.33 -23.57
N LEU A 762 -2.56 -17.18 -24.70
CA LEU A 762 -2.77 -17.90 -25.93
C LEU A 762 -1.56 -18.80 -26.15
N GLY A 763 -1.67 -20.04 -25.70
CA GLY A 763 -0.57 -21.00 -25.72
C GLY A 763 -1.03 -22.41 -26.09
N ALA A 764 -0.12 -23.38 -26.05
CA ALA A 764 -0.37 -24.78 -26.43
C ALA A 764 -1.52 -25.43 -25.65
N GLN A 765 -1.85 -24.92 -24.46
CA GLN A 765 -3.01 -25.38 -23.67
C GLN A 765 -4.32 -24.66 -24.03
N GLY A 766 -4.31 -23.86 -25.09
CA GLY A 766 -5.44 -23.04 -25.52
C GLY A 766 -5.52 -21.68 -24.83
N LEU A 767 -6.70 -21.07 -24.93
CA LEU A 767 -7.03 -19.79 -24.29
C LEU A 767 -7.24 -20.02 -22.80
N GLN A 768 -6.39 -19.40 -21.96
CA GLN A 768 -6.53 -19.38 -20.52
C GLN A 768 -6.75 -17.95 -20.03
N VAL A 769 -7.63 -17.77 -19.07
CA VAL A 769 -7.98 -16.45 -18.51
C VAL A 769 -7.85 -16.49 -17.01
N ARG A 770 -7.28 -15.42 -16.44
CA ARG A 770 -7.20 -15.20 -15.00
C ARG A 770 -7.69 -13.81 -14.65
N GLU A 771 -8.74 -13.75 -13.89
CA GLU A 771 -9.28 -12.51 -13.31
C GLU A 771 -8.63 -12.25 -11.95
N GLN A 772 -8.01 -11.09 -11.79
CA GLN A 772 -7.21 -10.79 -10.59
C GLN A 772 -8.05 -10.75 -9.30
N ARG A 773 -9.29 -10.26 -9.35
CA ARG A 773 -10.20 -10.23 -8.19
C ARG A 773 -10.64 -11.63 -7.74
N ILE A 774 -10.83 -12.55 -8.66
CA ILE A 774 -11.19 -13.93 -8.34
C ILE A 774 -9.98 -14.69 -7.81
N HIS A 775 -8.83 -14.54 -8.49
CA HIS A 775 -7.59 -15.25 -8.13
C HIS A 775 -7.04 -14.85 -6.76
N ALA A 776 -7.17 -13.58 -6.39
CA ALA A 776 -6.69 -13.04 -5.13
C ALA A 776 -7.83 -12.54 -4.23
N ALA A 777 -9.00 -13.19 -4.29
CA ALA A 777 -10.19 -12.81 -3.53
C ALA A 777 -9.90 -12.69 -2.03
N ARG A 778 -10.44 -11.64 -1.41
CA ARG A 778 -10.36 -11.38 0.03
C ARG A 778 -11.75 -10.98 0.52
N TRP A 779 -12.08 -11.33 1.74
CA TRP A 779 -13.39 -11.02 2.34
C TRP A 779 -13.70 -9.51 2.42
N TRP A 780 -12.71 -8.63 2.32
CA TRP A 780 -12.90 -7.17 2.26
C TRP A 780 -13.10 -6.62 0.86
N ASP A 781 -12.91 -7.43 -0.19
CA ASP A 781 -13.07 -6.99 -1.58
C ASP A 781 -14.52 -6.60 -1.87
N ALA A 782 -14.71 -5.43 -2.46
CA ALA A 782 -16.04 -4.90 -2.77
C ALA A 782 -16.84 -5.84 -3.69
N ALA A 783 -16.19 -6.48 -4.67
CA ALA A 783 -16.84 -7.45 -5.56
C ALA A 783 -17.28 -8.71 -4.82
N GLU A 784 -16.44 -9.23 -3.89
CA GLU A 784 -16.78 -10.40 -3.08
C GLU A 784 -17.95 -10.10 -2.12
N ARG A 785 -17.91 -8.92 -1.50
CA ARG A 785 -19.00 -8.46 -0.64
C ARG A 785 -20.32 -8.30 -1.40
N ALA A 786 -20.30 -7.80 -2.63
CA ALA A 786 -21.47 -7.68 -3.48
C ALA A 786 -22.03 -9.06 -3.87
N ARG A 787 -21.16 -10.02 -4.21
CA ARG A 787 -21.56 -11.41 -4.48
C ARG A 787 -22.19 -12.09 -3.28
N SER A 788 -21.56 -11.97 -2.12
CA SER A 788 -22.08 -12.53 -0.86
C SER A 788 -23.43 -11.93 -0.47
N ALA A 789 -23.64 -10.63 -0.65
CA ALA A 789 -24.92 -9.98 -0.40
C ALA A 789 -26.02 -10.46 -1.38
N ALA A 790 -25.68 -10.66 -2.67
CA ALA A 790 -26.62 -11.16 -3.67
C ALA A 790 -27.03 -12.62 -3.40
N ILE A 791 -26.18 -13.43 -2.80
CA ILE A 791 -26.51 -14.83 -2.44
C ILE A 791 -27.46 -14.86 -1.22
N LEU A 792 -27.32 -13.93 -0.27
CA LEU A 792 -28.10 -13.89 0.95
C LEU A 792 -29.50 -13.25 0.76
N SER A 793 -29.64 -12.31 -0.17
CA SER A 793 -30.92 -11.62 -0.42
C SER A 793 -32.09 -12.52 -0.83
N PRO A 794 -31.95 -13.63 -1.58
CA PRO A 794 -33.04 -14.57 -1.86
C PRO A 794 -33.48 -15.35 -0.64
N ILE A 795 -32.62 -15.55 0.35
CA ILE A 795 -32.90 -16.31 1.58
C ILE A 795 -33.72 -15.45 2.56
N GLU A 796 -33.42 -14.15 2.66
CA GLU A 796 -34.20 -13.21 3.46
C GLU A 796 -35.61 -12.95 2.88
N GLN A 797 -35.72 -12.86 1.55
CA GLN A 797 -37.03 -12.73 0.87
C GLN A 797 -37.91 -13.98 0.99
N ALA A 798 -37.33 -15.15 1.20
CA ALA A 798 -38.04 -16.39 1.45
C ALA A 798 -38.48 -16.55 2.92
N ALA A 799 -37.84 -15.84 3.86
CA ALA A 799 -38.21 -15.85 5.28
C ALA A 799 -39.35 -14.86 5.63
N ASP A 800 -39.55 -13.82 4.80
CA ASP A 800 -40.63 -12.83 4.92
C ASP A 800 -41.81 -13.17 4.01
N GLY A 801 -42.06 -14.45 3.70
CA GLY A 801 -43.27 -14.91 3.01
C GLY A 801 -44.51 -14.61 3.86
N PRO A 802 -45.64 -14.21 3.24
CA PRO A 802 -46.77 -13.71 3.99
C PRO A 802 -47.35 -14.79 4.91
N GLU A 803 -47.29 -14.53 6.20
CA GLU A 803 -48.23 -15.13 7.13
C GLU A 803 -49.65 -14.60 6.74
N GLY A 804 -50.37 -15.43 6.01
CA GLY A 804 -51.76 -15.22 5.68
C GLY A 804 -52.68 -15.72 6.78
#